data_cbbde6467aa5da3d6e087f97d2c01fd3
#
_entry.id   cbbde6467aa5da3d6e087f97d2c01fd3
#
_cell.length_a   1.000
_cell.length_b   1.000
_cell.length_c   1.000
_cell.angle_alpha   90.00
_cell.angle_beta   90.00
_cell.angle_gamma   90.00
#
_symmetry.space_group_name_H-M   'P 1'
#
loop_
_entity.id
_entity.type
_entity.pdbx_description
1 polymer ?
#
loop_
_entity_poly.entity_id
_entity_poly.type
_entity_poly.pdbx_seq_one_letter_code
_entity_poly.pdbx_strand_id
1 'polypeptide(L)'
;HFMDDTAIEVFEAALKQHGGYTLAVYEAVMNTENNHRVLQKQAQEQSDTQVENDTLTTSVIKFASYESRSEERMNYSIKVKIEYNDKKNIAASTSDISLSGCKIKLPTRQIIKKGQLIAMRLVGLEQDFELGLKNGIQYEVVAVENISREYNHIRLKRTFIEKNEAFDNFLDSFINDNKRRYKVNLDNTLDAVVSKGYEQYYIPRVTSLYIFLSKKGEQIVPSLSLTTENNIFIQRYFTDERKVPCLYSILNNQRISQMLTQVNAVKEDYLYTFTHVSAGKIYYYSATRTELNNNPKLRNLFLGFGSQKDSWQCFKLQVMPSHPDDSFIPLSLPNSAGKNIEKLNKPPSPRVAGLIKEVKYIAVLTAIGNSEEQAHYKKQPYDKALVNQLKHFGHAKHNKPPYLDIVPLEYVNLRSHKRYLYKTPAELTFEDKQYQAHTRDFSVMGLQLESASPVSFKKGDIVLLSFPDLQKITKKHNLSELKYEVMAISKSLTTINLKANRVSDLPHAGVNFFTQLIQSNKDKLKVSEEAPKIEGLSTALRNMVTKSVCQFPLYLHKEASHFIPGAIGFGLYASPIHVILQNFGLLNNKTDLSHILTQQQIIDVITPSIKDRSRQDPPLPFTLAINFDPKQDNIEKAVTSQCVLGENYSSFSEQISAGVKSELVFVMRLYLSRTGRPDTDYLSNELKYVSQYAMHKAKDIEEALWAVSGVGDIVDITDEALSHLELDQKQVAQMGRRKLLWLNRLR
;
A
#
# COMPACT_ATOMS: atom_id res chain seq x y z
N HIS A 1 -19.19 -15.67 -17.67
CA HIS A 1 -19.90 -16.85 -18.18
C HIS A 1 -21.37 -16.55 -18.37
N PHE A 2 -22.00 -17.22 -19.33
CA PHE A 2 -23.43 -17.12 -19.54
C PHE A 2 -24.17 -18.10 -18.62
N MET A 3 -25.29 -17.63 -18.07
CA MET A 3 -26.22 -18.44 -17.30
C MET A 3 -27.52 -18.54 -18.10
N ASP A 4 -27.46 -19.27 -19.20
CA ASP A 4 -28.66 -19.70 -19.96
C ASP A 4 -29.34 -20.87 -19.23
N ASP A 5 -30.50 -21.27 -19.74
CA ASP A 5 -31.30 -22.31 -19.09
C ASP A 5 -30.51 -23.61 -18.87
N THR A 6 -29.68 -24.00 -19.86
CA THR A 6 -28.82 -25.19 -19.75
C THR A 6 -27.73 -25.02 -18.66
N ALA A 7 -27.11 -23.85 -18.60
CA ALA A 7 -26.08 -23.56 -17.61
C ALA A 7 -26.68 -23.46 -16.20
N ILE A 8 -27.92 -22.96 -16.07
CA ILE A 8 -28.65 -22.92 -14.79
C ILE A 8 -28.99 -24.33 -14.33
N GLU A 9 -29.50 -25.20 -15.20
CA GLU A 9 -29.79 -26.59 -14.86
C GLU A 9 -28.54 -27.35 -14.42
N VAL A 10 -27.43 -27.20 -15.15
CA VAL A 10 -26.14 -27.79 -14.80
C VAL A 10 -25.63 -27.26 -13.48
N PHE A 11 -25.77 -25.96 -13.24
CA PHE A 11 -25.36 -25.31 -11.98
C PHE A 11 -26.15 -25.86 -10.79
N GLU A 12 -27.48 -25.91 -10.90
CA GLU A 12 -28.37 -26.43 -9.83
C GLU A 12 -28.12 -27.90 -9.54
N ALA A 13 -27.95 -28.72 -10.58
CA ALA A 13 -27.63 -30.14 -10.43
C ALA A 13 -26.27 -30.37 -9.74
N ALA A 14 -25.22 -29.64 -10.19
CA ALA A 14 -23.89 -29.75 -9.63
C ALA A 14 -23.84 -29.19 -8.19
N LEU A 15 -24.55 -28.10 -7.89
CA LEU A 15 -24.65 -27.52 -6.56
C LEU A 15 -25.29 -28.52 -5.57
N LYS A 16 -26.33 -29.24 -6.02
CA LYS A 16 -27.01 -30.25 -5.25
C LYS A 16 -26.11 -31.47 -4.99
N GLN A 17 -25.30 -31.84 -6.01
CA GLN A 17 -24.37 -32.98 -5.89
C GLN A 17 -23.20 -32.69 -4.96
N HIS A 18 -22.63 -31.45 -4.99
CA HIS A 18 -21.43 -31.07 -4.24
C HIS A 18 -21.72 -30.35 -2.93
N GLY A 19 -23.00 -30.13 -2.58
CA GLY A 19 -23.40 -29.49 -1.31
C GLY A 19 -23.02 -28.02 -1.14
N GLY A 20 -22.47 -27.37 -2.20
CA GLY A 20 -22.05 -25.97 -2.20
C GLY A 20 -21.34 -25.60 -3.50
N TYR A 21 -21.04 -24.30 -3.66
CA TYR A 21 -20.33 -23.82 -4.85
C TYR A 21 -18.84 -24.17 -4.75
N THR A 22 -18.44 -25.20 -5.49
CA THR A 22 -17.06 -25.72 -5.57
C THR A 22 -16.47 -25.50 -6.95
N LEU A 23 -15.16 -25.75 -7.12
CA LEU A 23 -14.49 -25.70 -8.42
C LEU A 23 -15.19 -26.64 -9.42
N ALA A 24 -15.62 -27.85 -9.01
CA ALA A 24 -16.31 -28.78 -9.85
C ALA A 24 -17.67 -28.24 -10.37
N VAL A 25 -18.40 -27.48 -9.55
CA VAL A 25 -19.63 -26.77 -9.98
C VAL A 25 -19.32 -25.70 -11.02
N TYR A 26 -18.25 -24.94 -10.81
CA TYR A 26 -17.78 -23.94 -11.75
C TYR A 26 -17.38 -24.56 -13.09
N GLU A 27 -16.57 -25.62 -13.07
CA GLU A 27 -16.12 -26.33 -14.26
C GLU A 27 -17.29 -26.94 -15.03
N ALA A 28 -18.27 -27.51 -14.33
CA ALA A 28 -19.48 -28.05 -14.95
C ALA A 28 -20.25 -26.97 -15.75
N VAL A 29 -20.41 -25.77 -15.17
CA VAL A 29 -21.06 -24.63 -15.84
C VAL A 29 -20.23 -24.12 -17.01
N MET A 30 -18.91 -24.03 -16.86
CA MET A 30 -18.03 -23.56 -17.95
C MET A 30 -17.93 -24.51 -19.12
N ASN A 31 -18.23 -25.81 -18.91
CA ASN A 31 -18.28 -26.83 -19.96
C ASN A 31 -19.62 -26.85 -20.73
N THR A 32 -20.61 -26.01 -20.37
CA THR A 32 -21.81 -25.85 -21.19
C THR A 32 -21.48 -25.21 -22.53
N GLU A 33 -22.25 -25.55 -23.58
CA GLU A 33 -21.90 -25.23 -24.97
C GLU A 33 -21.66 -23.73 -25.22
N ASN A 34 -22.51 -22.87 -24.69
CA ASN A 34 -22.37 -21.42 -24.87
C ASN A 34 -21.18 -20.84 -24.08
N ASN A 35 -20.91 -21.33 -22.88
CA ASN A 35 -19.75 -20.89 -22.11
C ASN A 35 -18.43 -21.38 -22.74
N HIS A 36 -18.42 -22.61 -23.26
CA HIS A 36 -17.27 -23.15 -23.98
C HIS A 36 -16.96 -22.38 -25.28
N ARG A 37 -17.98 -22.01 -26.06
CA ARG A 37 -17.82 -21.13 -27.23
C ARG A 37 -17.26 -19.76 -26.91
N VAL A 38 -17.69 -19.15 -25.78
CA VAL A 38 -17.17 -17.85 -25.30
C VAL A 38 -15.71 -17.98 -24.86
N LEU A 39 -15.35 -19.05 -24.17
CA LEU A 39 -13.96 -19.34 -23.79
C LEU A 39 -13.07 -19.52 -25.01
N GLN A 40 -13.53 -20.29 -26.00
CA GLN A 40 -12.78 -20.46 -27.24
C GLN A 40 -12.60 -19.13 -28.00
N LYS A 41 -13.65 -18.31 -28.08
CA LYS A 41 -13.56 -16.99 -28.70
C LYS A 41 -12.62 -16.05 -27.97
N GLN A 42 -12.65 -16.03 -26.63
CA GLN A 42 -11.71 -15.26 -25.80
C GLN A 42 -10.27 -15.77 -25.94
N ALA A 43 -10.07 -17.09 -26.01
CA ALA A 43 -8.75 -17.67 -26.25
C ALA A 43 -8.22 -17.35 -27.66
N GLN A 44 -9.09 -17.30 -28.67
CA GLN A 44 -8.73 -16.86 -30.03
C GLN A 44 -8.41 -15.37 -30.06
N GLU A 45 -9.24 -14.52 -29.44
CA GLU A 45 -8.98 -13.07 -29.33
C GLU A 45 -7.68 -12.78 -28.55
N GLN A 46 -7.32 -13.62 -27.57
CA GLN A 46 -6.04 -13.53 -26.87
C GLN A 46 -4.86 -14.04 -27.71
N SER A 47 -5.05 -15.07 -28.54
CA SER A 47 -4.00 -15.56 -29.44
C SER A 47 -3.76 -14.63 -30.63
N ASP A 48 -4.80 -13.99 -31.16
CA ASP A 48 -4.67 -12.98 -32.20
C ASP A 48 -4.05 -11.67 -31.70
N THR A 49 -4.18 -11.37 -30.39
CA THR A 49 -3.52 -10.23 -29.74
C THR A 49 -2.04 -10.54 -29.37
N GLN A 50 -1.62 -11.80 -29.35
CA GLN A 50 -0.22 -12.19 -29.05
C GLN A 50 0.73 -12.04 -30.24
N VAL A 51 0.28 -11.65 -31.42
CA VAL A 51 1.14 -11.49 -32.60
C VAL A 51 1.54 -10.03 -32.88
N GLU A 52 0.98 -9.05 -32.15
CA GLU A 52 1.37 -7.65 -32.31
C GLU A 52 1.73 -7.01 -30.95
N ASN A 53 3.02 -6.72 -30.84
CA ASN A 53 3.72 -5.82 -29.92
C ASN A 53 4.16 -6.40 -28.56
N ASP A 54 5.46 -6.30 -28.33
CA ASP A 54 6.22 -6.31 -27.06
C ASP A 54 5.74 -5.25 -26.05
N THR A 55 4.45 -5.14 -25.81
CA THR A 55 3.90 -4.16 -24.86
C THR A 55 3.89 -4.73 -23.46
N LEU A 56 4.61 -4.08 -22.54
CA LEU A 56 4.61 -4.41 -21.11
C LEU A 56 3.31 -3.94 -20.46
N THR A 57 2.20 -4.61 -20.76
CA THR A 57 0.88 -4.29 -20.21
C THR A 57 0.83 -4.53 -18.71
N THR A 58 0.73 -3.46 -17.95
CA THR A 58 0.84 -3.41 -16.50
C THR A 58 -0.48 -2.96 -15.87
N SER A 59 -0.92 -3.62 -14.81
CA SER A 59 -2.14 -3.25 -14.08
C SER A 59 -1.94 -1.98 -13.25
N VAL A 60 -2.94 -1.09 -13.21
CA VAL A 60 -2.92 0.14 -12.40
C VAL A 60 -3.73 -0.07 -11.13
N ILE A 61 -3.08 -0.07 -9.98
CA ILE A 61 -3.66 -0.31 -8.66
C ILE A 61 -3.83 1.01 -7.92
N LYS A 62 -5.07 1.44 -7.72
CA LYS A 62 -5.39 2.65 -6.96
C LYS A 62 -5.47 2.31 -5.47
N PHE A 63 -4.55 2.86 -4.69
CA PHE A 63 -4.50 2.61 -3.24
C PHE A 63 -5.67 3.28 -2.50
N ALA A 64 -6.24 2.55 -1.55
CA ALA A 64 -7.30 3.03 -0.66
C ALA A 64 -8.46 3.76 -1.35
N SER A 65 -8.74 3.43 -2.62
CA SER A 65 -9.74 4.12 -3.46
C SER A 65 -11.11 3.44 -3.48
N TYR A 66 -11.25 2.26 -2.86
CA TYR A 66 -12.52 1.55 -2.80
C TYR A 66 -13.46 2.13 -1.75
N GLU A 67 -14.76 1.97 -1.98
CA GLU A 67 -15.80 2.45 -1.08
C GLU A 67 -16.20 1.38 -0.06
N SER A 68 -16.57 1.79 1.16
CA SER A 68 -17.23 0.91 2.11
C SER A 68 -18.68 0.68 1.66
N ARG A 69 -19.09 -0.58 1.65
CA ARG A 69 -20.48 -0.96 1.39
C ARG A 69 -20.98 -1.87 2.49
N SER A 70 -21.95 -1.37 3.25
CA SER A 70 -22.62 -2.16 4.29
C SER A 70 -23.67 -3.12 3.73
N GLU A 71 -24.04 -2.97 2.45
CA GLU A 71 -25.13 -3.69 1.80
C GLU A 71 -24.66 -4.41 0.53
N GLU A 72 -25.31 -5.54 0.26
CA GLU A 72 -25.12 -6.24 -1.01
C GLU A 72 -25.84 -5.50 -2.14
N ARG A 73 -25.21 -5.47 -3.31
CA ARG A 73 -25.82 -5.03 -4.55
C ARG A 73 -25.98 -6.20 -5.50
N MET A 74 -27.18 -6.37 -5.99
CA MET A 74 -27.50 -7.41 -6.96
C MET A 74 -27.52 -6.81 -8.37
N ASN A 75 -26.82 -7.43 -9.32
CA ASN A 75 -26.92 -7.06 -10.73
C ASN A 75 -28.31 -7.49 -11.25
N TYR A 76 -29.18 -6.53 -11.43
CA TYR A 76 -30.54 -6.80 -11.88
C TYR A 76 -31.04 -5.66 -12.75
N SER A 77 -31.49 -6.00 -13.95
CA SER A 77 -32.00 -5.03 -14.91
C SER A 77 -33.52 -4.97 -14.84
N ILE A 78 -34.04 -3.88 -14.28
CA ILE A 78 -35.46 -3.62 -14.17
C ILE A 78 -35.79 -2.38 -14.99
N LYS A 79 -36.93 -2.40 -15.70
CA LYS A 79 -37.48 -1.20 -16.31
C LYS A 79 -37.96 -0.24 -15.23
N VAL A 80 -37.47 0.99 -15.27
CA VAL A 80 -37.84 2.04 -14.33
C VAL A 80 -38.33 3.29 -15.08
N LYS A 81 -39.16 4.08 -14.40
CA LYS A 81 -39.54 5.41 -14.85
C LYS A 81 -39.02 6.42 -13.83
N ILE A 82 -38.38 7.47 -14.30
CA ILE A 82 -37.83 8.52 -13.45
C ILE A 82 -38.50 9.86 -13.73
N GLU A 83 -38.60 10.67 -12.68
CA GLU A 83 -39.07 12.06 -12.75
C GLU A 83 -38.00 12.98 -12.16
N TYR A 84 -37.68 14.06 -12.84
CA TYR A 84 -36.81 15.12 -12.37
C TYR A 84 -37.04 16.41 -13.15
N ASN A 85 -36.91 17.57 -12.53
CA ASN A 85 -37.07 18.90 -13.15
C ASN A 85 -38.32 18.98 -14.04
N ASP A 86 -39.50 18.69 -13.51
CA ASP A 86 -40.80 18.69 -14.22
C ASP A 86 -40.94 17.72 -15.40
N LYS A 87 -39.91 16.95 -15.72
CA LYS A 87 -39.96 15.87 -16.71
C LYS A 87 -40.45 14.59 -16.05
N LYS A 88 -41.58 14.08 -16.54
CA LYS A 88 -42.21 12.86 -16.03
C LYS A 88 -42.03 11.67 -16.94
N ASN A 89 -42.04 10.49 -16.35
CA ASN A 89 -42.05 9.19 -17.07
C ASN A 89 -40.86 8.95 -18.01
N ILE A 90 -39.69 9.42 -17.69
CA ILE A 90 -38.48 9.12 -18.47
C ILE A 90 -38.12 7.66 -18.27
N ALA A 91 -38.04 6.90 -19.37
CA ALA A 91 -37.70 5.49 -19.36
C ALA A 91 -36.19 5.29 -19.10
N ALA A 92 -35.88 4.41 -18.17
CA ALA A 92 -34.52 3.96 -17.84
C ALA A 92 -34.56 2.46 -17.44
N SER A 93 -33.40 1.88 -17.22
CA SER A 93 -33.28 0.53 -16.63
C SER A 93 -32.22 0.51 -15.54
N THR A 94 -32.41 -0.30 -14.51
CA THR A 94 -31.37 -0.54 -13.53
C THR A 94 -30.25 -1.39 -14.12
N SER A 95 -29.03 -1.24 -13.62
CA SER A 95 -27.91 -2.15 -13.84
C SER A 95 -27.61 -2.95 -12.58
N ASP A 96 -27.74 -2.31 -11.44
CA ASP A 96 -27.69 -2.96 -10.11
C ASP A 96 -28.70 -2.31 -9.16
N ILE A 97 -29.03 -3.03 -8.07
CA ILE A 97 -29.94 -2.57 -7.05
C ILE A 97 -29.49 -3.02 -5.66
N SER A 98 -29.66 -2.15 -4.67
CA SER A 98 -29.49 -2.42 -3.22
C SER A 98 -30.54 -1.68 -2.43
N LEU A 99 -30.59 -1.89 -1.12
CA LEU A 99 -31.55 -1.22 -0.23
C LEU A 99 -31.38 0.30 -0.24
N SER A 100 -30.14 0.78 -0.21
CA SER A 100 -29.78 2.21 -0.12
C SER A 100 -29.51 2.87 -1.45
N GLY A 101 -29.52 2.15 -2.59
CA GLY A 101 -29.25 2.77 -3.88
C GLY A 101 -29.29 1.82 -5.05
N CYS A 102 -29.12 2.40 -6.25
CA CYS A 102 -29.04 1.64 -7.48
C CYS A 102 -28.19 2.38 -8.51
N LYS A 103 -27.80 1.65 -9.56
CA LYS A 103 -27.22 2.22 -10.78
C LYS A 103 -28.22 2.07 -11.91
N ILE A 104 -28.51 3.16 -12.60
CA ILE A 104 -29.42 3.14 -13.74
C ILE A 104 -28.69 3.48 -15.03
N LYS A 105 -29.22 2.93 -16.13
CA LYS A 105 -28.81 3.21 -17.51
C LYS A 105 -29.78 4.21 -18.10
N LEU A 106 -29.27 5.39 -18.47
CA LEU A 106 -30.09 6.49 -18.99
C LEU A 106 -29.54 6.95 -20.34
N PRO A 107 -30.40 7.24 -21.34
CA PRO A 107 -29.94 7.81 -22.61
C PRO A 107 -29.17 9.12 -22.44
N THR A 108 -28.05 9.30 -23.18
CA THR A 108 -27.18 10.49 -23.08
C THR A 108 -27.87 11.81 -23.37
N ARG A 109 -28.97 11.80 -24.15
CA ARG A 109 -29.82 12.99 -24.39
C ARG A 109 -30.47 13.56 -23.14
N GLN A 110 -30.53 12.81 -22.04
CA GLN A 110 -31.05 13.27 -20.76
C GLN A 110 -29.89 13.77 -19.89
N ILE A 111 -29.90 15.07 -19.60
CA ILE A 111 -28.85 15.72 -18.81
C ILE A 111 -29.27 15.70 -17.35
N ILE A 112 -28.55 14.92 -16.54
CA ILE A 112 -28.70 14.86 -15.09
C ILE A 112 -27.37 15.27 -14.45
N LYS A 113 -27.42 16.02 -13.34
CA LYS A 113 -26.23 16.51 -12.63
C LYS A 113 -26.12 15.84 -11.24
N LYS A 114 -24.90 15.70 -10.77
CA LYS A 114 -24.62 15.27 -9.38
C LYS A 114 -25.32 16.20 -8.37
N GLY A 115 -25.88 15.61 -7.31
CA GLY A 115 -26.65 16.30 -6.27
C GLY A 115 -28.12 16.53 -6.61
N GLN A 116 -28.57 16.19 -7.80
CA GLN A 116 -29.96 16.35 -8.23
C GLN A 116 -30.84 15.27 -7.60
N LEU A 117 -32.04 15.63 -7.17
CA LEU A 117 -33.05 14.69 -6.68
C LEU A 117 -33.88 14.18 -7.84
N ILE A 118 -34.16 12.88 -7.85
CA ILE A 118 -35.04 12.22 -8.79
C ILE A 118 -36.02 11.30 -8.04
N ALA A 119 -37.25 11.22 -8.53
CA ALA A 119 -38.20 10.18 -8.13
C ALA A 119 -38.19 9.04 -9.12
N MET A 120 -38.14 7.80 -8.63
CA MET A 120 -38.03 6.60 -9.47
C MET A 120 -39.11 5.59 -9.11
N ARG A 121 -39.82 5.08 -10.12
CA ARG A 121 -40.75 3.96 -10.03
C ARG A 121 -40.15 2.71 -10.65
N LEU A 122 -40.25 1.59 -9.95
CA LEU A 122 -39.73 0.28 -10.36
C LEU A 122 -40.79 -0.48 -11.18
N VAL A 123 -41.17 0.06 -12.32
CA VAL A 123 -42.29 -0.43 -13.16
C VAL A 123 -42.18 -1.91 -13.49
N GLY A 124 -40.96 -2.42 -13.67
CA GLY A 124 -40.74 -3.84 -13.95
C GLY A 124 -41.05 -4.76 -12.75
N LEU A 125 -40.95 -4.27 -11.50
CA LEU A 125 -41.34 -5.03 -10.31
C LEU A 125 -42.81 -4.80 -9.92
N GLU A 126 -43.38 -3.61 -10.22
CA GLU A 126 -44.77 -3.30 -9.97
C GLU A 126 -45.73 -4.20 -10.78
N GLN A 127 -45.26 -4.87 -11.81
CA GLN A 127 -46.05 -5.83 -12.59
C GLN A 127 -46.27 -7.15 -11.86
N ASP A 128 -45.29 -7.55 -11.05
CA ASP A 128 -45.31 -8.83 -10.34
C ASP A 128 -45.63 -8.69 -8.85
N PHE A 129 -45.47 -7.47 -8.30
CA PHE A 129 -45.61 -7.19 -6.87
C PHE A 129 -46.36 -5.87 -6.64
N GLU A 130 -47.30 -5.85 -5.71
CA GLU A 130 -48.04 -4.63 -5.27
C GLU A 130 -47.12 -3.80 -4.35
N LEU A 131 -46.24 -2.97 -4.91
CA LEU A 131 -45.26 -2.18 -4.14
C LEU A 131 -45.84 -0.88 -3.53
N GLY A 132 -47.04 -0.46 -3.95
CA GLY A 132 -47.67 0.75 -3.45
C GLY A 132 -46.92 2.06 -3.76
N LEU A 133 -46.03 2.08 -4.77
CA LEU A 133 -45.12 3.19 -5.06
C LEU A 133 -45.75 4.27 -5.97
N LYS A 134 -46.92 4.79 -5.62
CA LYS A 134 -47.63 5.78 -6.49
C LYS A 134 -46.79 7.03 -6.80
N ASN A 135 -46.02 7.53 -5.84
CA ASN A 135 -45.19 8.73 -5.99
C ASN A 135 -43.72 8.41 -6.35
N GLY A 136 -43.38 7.14 -6.52
CA GLY A 136 -41.99 6.71 -6.68
C GLY A 136 -41.16 6.84 -5.42
N ILE A 137 -39.87 6.43 -5.50
CA ILE A 137 -38.90 6.52 -4.41
C ILE A 137 -37.90 7.61 -4.76
N GLN A 138 -37.58 8.45 -3.78
CA GLN A 138 -36.64 9.54 -3.97
C GLN A 138 -35.18 9.11 -3.82
N TYR A 139 -34.38 9.47 -4.82
CA TYR A 139 -32.94 9.25 -4.90
C TYR A 139 -32.19 10.55 -5.18
N GLU A 140 -30.99 10.64 -4.66
CA GLU A 140 -29.99 11.66 -4.99
C GLU A 140 -28.99 11.11 -5.99
N VAL A 141 -28.65 11.89 -7.00
CA VAL A 141 -27.60 11.55 -7.97
C VAL A 141 -26.24 11.73 -7.35
N VAL A 142 -25.52 10.62 -7.14
CA VAL A 142 -24.17 10.63 -6.54
C VAL A 142 -23.08 10.82 -7.60
N ALA A 143 -23.25 10.18 -8.75
CA ALA A 143 -22.30 10.26 -9.87
C ALA A 143 -22.98 10.03 -11.20
N VAL A 144 -22.38 10.60 -12.26
CA VAL A 144 -22.75 10.41 -13.67
C VAL A 144 -21.54 9.91 -14.41
N GLU A 145 -21.61 8.73 -15.00
CA GLU A 145 -20.52 8.06 -15.73
C GLU A 145 -20.90 7.93 -17.20
N ASN A 146 -20.09 8.52 -18.08
CA ASN A 146 -20.26 8.39 -19.53
C ASN A 146 -19.63 7.06 -19.99
N ILE A 147 -20.44 6.12 -20.45
CA ILE A 147 -19.97 4.79 -20.86
C ILE A 147 -19.99 4.64 -22.38
N SER A 148 -20.98 5.21 -23.03
CA SER A 148 -21.09 5.14 -24.48
C SER A 148 -21.71 6.42 -25.04
N ARG A 149 -21.68 6.55 -26.38
CA ARG A 149 -22.37 7.66 -27.07
C ARG A 149 -23.88 7.64 -26.86
N GLU A 150 -24.45 6.52 -26.45
CA GLU A 150 -25.90 6.34 -26.36
C GLU A 150 -26.42 6.42 -24.92
N TYR A 151 -25.62 5.95 -23.94
CA TYR A 151 -26.07 5.79 -22.56
C TYR A 151 -25.04 6.27 -21.55
N ASN A 152 -25.56 6.87 -20.47
CA ASN A 152 -24.83 7.19 -19.25
C ASN A 152 -25.25 6.23 -18.14
N HIS A 153 -24.31 5.87 -17.26
CA HIS A 153 -24.64 5.26 -15.97
C HIS A 153 -24.78 6.35 -14.91
N ILE A 154 -25.90 6.33 -14.20
CA ILE A 154 -26.18 7.25 -13.12
C ILE A 154 -26.19 6.44 -11.82
N ARG A 155 -25.32 6.80 -10.88
CA ARG A 155 -25.33 6.22 -9.53
C ARG A 155 -26.29 7.01 -8.64
N LEU A 156 -27.20 6.31 -8.02
CA LEU A 156 -28.28 6.85 -7.21
C LEU A 156 -28.18 6.37 -5.78
N LYS A 157 -28.33 7.28 -4.82
CA LYS A 157 -28.43 7.01 -3.39
C LYS A 157 -29.82 7.36 -2.92
N ARG A 158 -30.48 6.45 -2.23
CA ARG A 158 -31.81 6.68 -1.66
C ARG A 158 -31.73 7.72 -0.55
N THR A 159 -32.70 8.65 -0.51
CA THR A 159 -32.71 9.74 0.47
C THR A 159 -33.35 9.34 1.81
N PHE A 160 -34.17 8.30 1.84
CA PHE A 160 -34.96 7.85 3.02
C PHE A 160 -35.82 8.96 3.66
N ILE A 161 -36.19 9.99 2.90
CA ILE A 161 -37.04 11.08 3.38
C ILE A 161 -38.42 10.53 3.72
N GLU A 162 -38.94 9.65 2.88
CA GLU A 162 -40.16 8.90 3.12
C GLU A 162 -39.83 7.48 3.56
N LYS A 163 -40.24 7.10 4.77
CA LYS A 163 -40.12 5.74 5.27
C LYS A 163 -41.18 4.87 4.62
N ASN A 164 -40.74 3.82 3.94
CA ASN A 164 -41.64 2.79 3.39
C ASN A 164 -41.13 1.41 3.82
N GLU A 165 -41.50 1.02 5.02
CA GLU A 165 -41.06 -0.25 5.63
C GLU A 165 -41.48 -1.48 4.80
N ALA A 166 -42.65 -1.42 4.15
CA ALA A 166 -43.11 -2.52 3.30
C ALA A 166 -42.21 -2.72 2.07
N PHE A 167 -41.82 -1.62 1.43
CA PHE A 167 -40.87 -1.67 0.32
C PHE A 167 -39.46 -2.08 0.77
N ASP A 168 -39.01 -1.60 1.93
CA ASP A 168 -37.70 -1.94 2.48
C ASP A 168 -37.58 -3.45 2.77
N ASN A 169 -38.61 -4.01 3.43
CA ASN A 169 -38.66 -5.43 3.71
C ASN A 169 -38.78 -6.27 2.42
N PHE A 170 -39.59 -5.82 1.46
CA PHE A 170 -39.70 -6.48 0.17
C PHE A 170 -38.36 -6.50 -0.55
N LEU A 171 -37.67 -5.35 -0.66
CA LEU A 171 -36.42 -5.24 -1.38
C LEU A 171 -35.30 -6.05 -0.73
N ASP A 172 -35.23 -6.06 0.61
CA ASP A 172 -34.27 -6.88 1.35
C ASP A 172 -34.52 -8.37 1.11
N SER A 173 -35.77 -8.83 1.25
CA SER A 173 -36.12 -10.23 0.95
C SER A 173 -35.85 -10.58 -0.51
N PHE A 174 -36.23 -9.69 -1.44
CA PHE A 174 -36.01 -9.91 -2.87
C PHE A 174 -34.52 -10.07 -3.22
N ILE A 175 -33.64 -9.22 -2.66
CA ILE A 175 -32.19 -9.32 -2.86
C ILE A 175 -31.65 -10.60 -2.24
N ASN A 176 -32.03 -10.91 -1.01
CA ASN A 176 -31.55 -12.09 -0.29
C ASN A 176 -31.94 -13.41 -0.95
N ASP A 177 -33.16 -13.50 -1.48
CA ASP A 177 -33.69 -14.70 -2.14
C ASP A 177 -33.11 -14.90 -3.55
N ASN A 178 -32.76 -13.79 -4.23
CA ASN A 178 -32.37 -13.80 -5.63
C ASN A 178 -30.87 -13.56 -5.88
N LYS A 179 -30.09 -13.19 -4.88
CA LYS A 179 -28.65 -12.83 -5.03
C LYS A 179 -27.77 -13.94 -5.61
N ARG A 180 -28.16 -15.22 -5.43
CA ARG A 180 -27.45 -16.35 -6.05
C ARG A 180 -27.80 -16.49 -7.53
N ARG A 181 -29.05 -16.19 -7.91
CA ARG A 181 -29.54 -16.28 -9.28
C ARG A 181 -29.05 -15.14 -10.16
N TYR A 182 -29.07 -13.90 -9.64
CA TYR A 182 -28.79 -12.67 -10.42
C TYR A 182 -27.40 -12.06 -10.18
N LYS A 183 -26.48 -12.75 -9.59
CA LYS A 183 -25.11 -12.31 -9.27
C LYS A 183 -25.03 -11.04 -8.40
N VAL A 184 -24.29 -11.16 -7.32
CA VAL A 184 -23.89 -10.01 -6.50
C VAL A 184 -22.87 -9.17 -7.28
N ASN A 185 -22.97 -7.85 -7.21
CA ASN A 185 -21.96 -6.96 -7.73
C ASN A 185 -20.75 -6.95 -6.80
N LEU A 186 -19.67 -7.57 -7.24
CA LEU A 186 -18.41 -7.72 -6.49
C LEU A 186 -17.36 -6.66 -6.82
N ASP A 187 -17.60 -5.77 -7.78
CA ASP A 187 -16.57 -4.87 -8.32
C ASP A 187 -15.82 -4.12 -7.22
N ASN A 188 -16.56 -3.50 -6.30
CA ASN A 188 -15.94 -2.75 -5.19
C ASN A 188 -15.15 -3.65 -4.23
N THR A 189 -15.60 -4.88 -3.97
CA THR A 189 -14.88 -5.82 -3.12
C THR A 189 -13.62 -6.34 -3.83
N LEU A 190 -13.70 -6.57 -5.14
CA LEU A 190 -12.54 -6.95 -5.94
C LEU A 190 -11.49 -5.84 -5.94
N ASP A 191 -11.91 -4.58 -6.18
CA ASP A 191 -11.01 -3.42 -6.11
C ASP A 191 -10.33 -3.32 -4.73
N ALA A 192 -11.07 -3.57 -3.65
CA ALA A 192 -10.53 -3.56 -2.30
C ALA A 192 -9.51 -4.68 -2.06
N VAL A 193 -9.82 -5.90 -2.51
CA VAL A 193 -8.92 -7.06 -2.34
C VAL A 193 -7.64 -6.83 -3.13
N VAL A 194 -7.74 -6.35 -4.36
CA VAL A 194 -6.60 -6.03 -5.21
C VAL A 194 -5.77 -4.91 -4.57
N SER A 195 -6.40 -3.79 -4.19
CA SER A 195 -5.70 -2.67 -3.52
C SER A 195 -4.95 -3.14 -2.28
N LYS A 196 -5.64 -3.78 -1.34
CA LYS A 196 -5.02 -4.32 -0.11
C LYS A 196 -3.95 -5.37 -0.38
N GLY A 197 -4.17 -6.22 -1.38
CA GLY A 197 -3.23 -7.25 -1.80
C GLY A 197 -1.90 -6.68 -2.26
N TYR A 198 -1.91 -5.63 -3.04
CA TYR A 198 -0.69 -4.96 -3.51
C TYR A 198 -0.09 -4.02 -2.45
N GLU A 199 -0.91 -3.31 -1.68
CA GLU A 199 -0.46 -2.47 -0.56
C GLU A 199 0.40 -3.24 0.44
N GLN A 200 0.04 -4.49 0.78
CA GLN A 200 0.78 -5.31 1.74
C GLN A 200 2.22 -5.62 1.31
N TYR A 201 2.52 -5.56 0.01
CA TYR A 201 3.87 -5.72 -0.50
C TYR A 201 4.67 -4.42 -0.47
N TYR A 202 4.02 -3.30 -0.81
CA TYR A 202 4.69 -2.02 -0.97
C TYR A 202 4.94 -1.31 0.36
N ILE A 203 3.91 -1.11 1.19
CA ILE A 203 4.03 -0.30 2.40
C ILE A 203 5.13 -0.79 3.36
N PRO A 204 5.35 -2.11 3.58
CA PRO A 204 6.48 -2.59 4.39
C PRO A 204 7.84 -2.33 3.75
N ARG A 205 7.88 -2.03 2.46
CA ARG A 205 9.11 -1.86 1.67
C ARG A 205 9.41 -0.43 1.30
N VAL A 206 8.59 0.54 1.73
CA VAL A 206 8.88 1.95 1.50
C VAL A 206 10.23 2.33 2.11
N THR A 207 11.04 3.03 1.33
CA THR A 207 12.37 3.48 1.73
C THR A 207 12.34 4.81 2.47
N SER A 208 11.25 5.55 2.33
CA SER A 208 11.01 6.83 2.96
C SER A 208 10.48 6.68 4.39
N LEU A 209 10.96 7.49 5.33
CA LEU A 209 10.43 7.59 6.68
C LEU A 209 9.25 8.56 6.70
N TYR A 210 8.08 8.07 7.12
CA TYR A 210 6.87 8.88 7.29
C TYR A 210 6.80 9.40 8.73
N ILE A 211 6.69 10.72 8.87
CA ILE A 211 6.70 11.44 10.14
C ILE A 211 5.42 12.28 10.20
N PHE A 212 4.65 12.09 11.25
CA PHE A 212 3.36 12.75 11.44
C PHE A 212 3.55 14.00 12.29
N LEU A 213 3.14 15.13 11.74
CA LEU A 213 3.30 16.45 12.31
C LEU A 213 2.01 16.90 12.95
N SER A 214 2.04 17.08 14.28
CA SER A 214 0.88 17.54 15.07
C SER A 214 0.94 19.03 15.33
N LYS A 215 -0.21 19.67 15.37
CA LYS A 215 -0.34 21.07 15.80
C LYS A 215 -0.47 21.11 17.32
N LYS A 216 0.50 21.77 18.00
CA LYS A 216 0.49 22.03 19.44
C LYS A 216 0.51 23.54 19.67
N GLY A 217 -0.64 24.12 20.00
CA GLY A 217 -0.83 25.58 19.98
C GLY A 217 -0.60 26.11 18.57
N GLU A 218 0.30 27.06 18.41
CA GLU A 218 0.68 27.63 17.10
C GLU A 218 1.87 26.90 16.43
N GLN A 219 2.46 25.89 17.11
CA GLN A 219 3.62 25.19 16.60
C GLN A 219 3.23 23.86 15.94
N ILE A 220 3.92 23.55 14.85
CA ILE A 220 3.85 22.26 14.17
C ILE A 220 5.10 21.47 14.57
N VAL A 221 4.89 20.31 15.19
CA VAL A 221 5.97 19.48 15.72
C VAL A 221 5.81 18.02 15.33
N PRO A 222 6.90 17.28 15.07
CA PRO A 222 6.84 15.83 14.86
C PRO A 222 6.38 15.13 16.13
N SER A 223 5.37 14.28 16.04
CA SER A 223 4.76 13.56 17.16
C SER A 223 4.84 12.05 17.04
N LEU A 224 4.73 11.52 15.82
CA LEU A 224 4.75 10.10 15.52
C LEU A 224 5.63 9.84 14.30
N SER A 225 6.26 8.68 14.22
CA SER A 225 6.93 8.20 13.00
C SER A 225 6.60 6.73 12.77
N LEU A 226 6.42 6.34 11.50
CA LEU A 226 6.14 4.96 11.11
C LEU A 226 7.41 4.34 10.51
N THR A 227 7.94 3.32 11.18
CA THR A 227 9.18 2.65 10.74
C THR A 227 8.91 1.31 10.07
N THR A 228 9.68 1.04 9.01
CA THR A 228 9.71 -0.23 8.27
C THR A 228 11.12 -0.82 8.30
N GLU A 229 11.30 -2.03 7.79
CA GLU A 229 12.64 -2.64 7.66
C GLU A 229 13.57 -1.77 6.79
N ASN A 230 13.03 -1.13 5.74
CA ASN A 230 13.81 -0.36 4.78
C ASN A 230 14.10 1.10 5.20
N ASN A 231 13.32 1.69 6.11
CA ASN A 231 13.48 3.10 6.49
C ASN A 231 13.98 3.30 7.94
N ILE A 232 14.06 2.25 8.74
CA ILE A 232 14.50 2.35 10.14
C ILE A 232 15.91 2.94 10.29
N PHE A 233 16.76 2.83 9.27
CA PHE A 233 18.09 3.42 9.30
C PHE A 233 18.02 4.95 9.34
N ILE A 234 17.01 5.59 8.70
CA ILE A 234 16.79 7.05 8.77
C ILE A 234 16.42 7.46 10.19
N GLN A 235 15.52 6.70 10.84
CA GLN A 235 15.17 6.95 12.23
C GLN A 235 16.38 6.85 13.16
N ARG A 236 17.24 5.84 12.95
CA ARG A 236 18.49 5.64 13.72
C ARG A 236 19.51 6.73 13.46
N TYR A 237 19.63 7.22 12.23
CA TYR A 237 20.50 8.33 11.87
C TYR A 237 20.15 9.62 12.64
N PHE A 238 18.84 9.88 12.82
CA PHE A 238 18.34 11.01 13.60
C PHE A 238 18.03 10.63 15.07
N THR A 239 18.88 9.84 15.68
CA THR A 239 18.80 9.46 17.09
C THR A 239 20.13 9.80 17.77
N ASP A 240 20.09 10.53 18.89
CA ASP A 240 21.30 10.96 19.61
C ASP A 240 21.92 9.82 20.42
N GLU A 241 23.06 10.08 21.07
CA GLU A 241 23.81 9.12 21.87
C GLU A 241 23.01 8.61 23.09
N ARG A 242 22.00 9.36 23.53
CA ARG A 242 21.06 8.98 24.62
C ARG A 242 19.86 8.19 24.10
N LYS A 243 19.87 7.79 22.81
CA LYS A 243 18.77 7.11 22.12
C LYS A 243 17.48 7.96 22.03
N VAL A 244 17.63 9.29 22.03
CA VAL A 244 16.50 10.23 21.88
C VAL A 244 16.39 10.63 20.42
N PRO A 245 15.19 10.51 19.79
CA PRO A 245 14.96 10.97 18.41
C PRO A 245 15.15 12.48 18.28
N CYS A 246 15.90 12.93 17.28
CA CYS A 246 16.20 14.35 17.01
C CYS A 246 15.44 14.93 15.81
N LEU A 247 14.38 14.28 15.34
CA LEU A 247 13.60 14.72 14.17
C LEU A 247 13.00 16.12 14.34
N TYR A 248 12.72 16.56 15.56
CA TYR A 248 12.25 17.92 15.86
C TYR A 248 13.25 19.02 15.47
N SER A 249 14.56 18.71 15.41
CA SER A 249 15.58 19.68 15.02
C SER A 249 15.59 19.91 13.51
N ILE A 250 15.30 18.89 12.73
CA ILE A 250 15.23 18.98 11.26
C ILE A 250 13.85 19.43 10.77
N LEU A 251 12.78 19.05 11.48
CA LEU A 251 11.38 19.41 11.18
C LEU A 251 10.90 20.47 12.20
N ASN A 252 11.68 21.55 12.35
CA ASN A 252 11.29 22.64 13.20
C ASN A 252 10.18 23.51 12.58
N ASN A 253 9.49 24.28 13.42
CA ASN A 253 8.34 25.06 13.01
C ASN A 253 8.67 26.07 11.89
N GLN A 254 9.87 26.68 11.93
CA GLN A 254 10.30 27.65 10.91
C GLN A 254 10.42 27.00 9.53
N ARG A 255 11.10 25.85 9.41
CA ARG A 255 11.24 25.11 8.14
C ARG A 255 9.90 24.65 7.60
N ILE A 256 9.07 24.07 8.47
CA ILE A 256 7.74 23.59 8.05
C ILE A 256 6.88 24.77 7.61
N SER A 257 6.83 25.86 8.35
CA SER A 257 6.06 27.05 7.96
C SER A 257 6.54 27.62 6.63
N GLN A 258 7.85 27.65 6.38
CA GLN A 258 8.43 28.09 5.11
C GLN A 258 8.04 27.15 3.96
N MET A 259 8.10 25.82 4.16
CA MET A 259 7.66 24.86 3.13
C MET A 259 6.18 25.02 2.80
N LEU A 260 5.34 25.26 3.80
CA LEU A 260 3.90 25.42 3.62
C LEU A 260 3.51 26.67 2.78
N THR A 261 4.41 27.62 2.55
CA THR A 261 4.17 28.75 1.63
C THR A 261 4.21 28.34 0.15
N GLN A 262 4.74 27.16 -0.19
CA GLN A 262 4.76 26.65 -1.56
C GLN A 262 3.33 26.38 -2.06
N VAL A 263 3.08 26.62 -3.34
CA VAL A 263 1.74 26.46 -3.96
C VAL A 263 1.38 24.98 -4.19
N ASN A 264 2.38 24.13 -4.46
CA ASN A 264 2.16 22.72 -4.79
C ASN A 264 1.45 21.94 -3.66
N ALA A 265 0.67 20.92 -3.99
CA ALA A 265 0.01 20.07 -3.00
C ALA A 265 1.02 19.34 -2.12
N VAL A 266 2.04 18.73 -2.72
CA VAL A 266 3.22 18.20 -2.02
C VAL A 266 4.29 19.28 -2.01
N LYS A 267 4.71 19.73 -0.82
CA LYS A 267 5.77 20.72 -0.60
C LYS A 267 7.09 19.97 -0.58
N GLU A 268 8.10 20.46 -1.29
CA GLU A 268 9.37 19.74 -1.45
C GLU A 268 10.57 20.65 -1.13
N ASP A 269 11.57 20.09 -0.46
CA ASP A 269 12.90 20.67 -0.28
C ASP A 269 13.92 19.53 -0.14
N TYR A 270 15.20 19.86 -0.13
CA TYR A 270 16.30 18.93 0.13
C TYR A 270 16.96 19.29 1.45
N LEU A 271 17.29 18.31 2.25
CA LEU A 271 17.89 18.45 3.57
C LEU A 271 19.27 17.81 3.56
N TYR A 272 20.30 18.60 3.84
CA TYR A 272 21.68 18.16 3.98
C TYR A 272 22.04 18.11 5.46
N THR A 273 22.72 17.03 5.87
CA THR A 273 23.02 16.78 7.27
C THR A 273 24.40 16.16 7.45
N PHE A 274 25.04 16.47 8.56
CA PHE A 274 26.28 15.82 8.99
C PHE A 274 26.49 15.98 10.51
N THR A 275 27.41 15.23 11.07
CA THR A 275 27.89 15.39 12.43
C THR A 275 29.36 15.81 12.45
N HIS A 276 29.75 16.57 13.47
CA HIS A 276 31.12 16.96 13.70
C HIS A 276 31.52 16.76 15.16
N VAL A 277 32.63 16.06 15.37
CA VAL A 277 33.18 15.87 16.71
C VAL A 277 34.21 16.97 17.01
N SER A 278 34.02 17.68 18.09
CA SER A 278 34.94 18.70 18.57
C SER A 278 35.00 18.66 20.09
N ALA A 279 36.21 18.68 20.64
CA ALA A 279 36.45 18.60 22.12
C ALA A 279 35.67 17.46 22.81
N GLY A 280 35.64 16.26 22.20
CA GLY A 280 34.96 15.08 22.74
C GLY A 280 33.42 15.14 22.70
N LYS A 281 32.83 16.14 22.02
CA LYS A 281 31.37 16.30 21.87
C LYS A 281 30.96 16.18 20.43
N ILE A 282 29.81 15.53 20.16
CA ILE A 282 29.21 15.42 18.84
C ILE A 282 28.25 16.59 18.64
N TYR A 283 28.41 17.28 17.53
CA TYR A 283 27.55 18.37 17.09
C TYR A 283 26.82 17.93 15.81
N TYR A 284 25.51 18.14 15.77
CA TYR A 284 24.64 17.81 14.67
C TYR A 284 24.31 19.05 13.88
N TYR A 285 24.42 18.98 12.57
CA TYR A 285 24.16 20.07 11.64
C TYR A 285 23.16 19.64 10.59
N SER A 286 22.24 20.54 10.25
CA SER A 286 21.35 20.35 9.12
C SER A 286 20.96 21.67 8.50
N ALA A 287 20.84 21.69 7.17
CA ALA A 287 20.34 22.83 6.43
C ALA A 287 19.48 22.36 5.26
N THR A 288 18.39 23.09 4.97
CA THR A 288 17.64 22.85 3.75
C THR A 288 18.29 23.55 2.57
N ARG A 289 18.01 23.10 1.34
CA ARG A 289 18.48 23.78 0.12
C ARG A 289 18.01 25.24 0.10
N THR A 290 16.78 25.50 0.50
CA THR A 290 16.22 26.85 0.59
C THR A 290 17.01 27.72 1.57
N GLU A 291 17.35 27.21 2.78
CA GLU A 291 18.19 27.95 3.75
C GLU A 291 19.58 28.25 3.19
N LEU A 292 20.20 27.30 2.50
CA LEU A 292 21.53 27.49 1.90
C LEU A 292 21.51 28.46 0.74
N ASN A 293 20.46 28.46 -0.08
CA ASN A 293 20.32 29.39 -1.19
C ASN A 293 20.13 30.84 -0.73
N ASN A 294 19.54 31.05 0.44
CA ASN A 294 19.38 32.36 1.06
C ASN A 294 20.71 32.92 1.59
N ASN A 295 21.75 32.08 1.73
CA ASN A 295 23.07 32.48 2.22
C ASN A 295 24.20 31.82 1.43
N PRO A 296 24.57 32.32 0.25
CA PRO A 296 25.54 31.70 -0.65
C PRO A 296 26.94 31.47 -0.02
N LYS A 297 27.41 32.36 0.86
CA LYS A 297 28.70 32.22 1.54
C LYS A 297 28.70 31.01 2.50
N LEU A 298 27.67 30.88 3.31
CA LEU A 298 27.52 29.76 4.21
C LEU A 298 27.14 28.46 3.47
N ARG A 299 26.50 28.55 2.31
CA ARG A 299 26.22 27.38 1.47
C ARG A 299 27.50 26.63 1.11
N ASN A 300 28.49 27.31 0.52
CA ASN A 300 29.73 26.66 0.12
C ASN A 300 30.50 26.10 1.32
N LEU A 301 30.49 26.81 2.44
CA LEU A 301 31.05 26.32 3.69
C LEU A 301 30.34 25.07 4.19
N PHE A 302 29.00 25.08 4.25
CA PHE A 302 28.21 23.95 4.77
C PHE A 302 28.40 22.71 3.89
N LEU A 303 28.25 22.84 2.58
CA LEU A 303 28.38 21.73 1.64
C LEU A 303 29.83 21.22 1.56
N GLY A 304 30.83 22.09 1.39
CA GLY A 304 32.23 21.72 1.27
C GLY A 304 32.81 21.11 2.57
N PHE A 305 32.51 21.68 3.74
CA PHE A 305 32.96 21.15 5.03
C PHE A 305 32.16 19.90 5.44
N GLY A 306 30.85 19.93 5.30
CA GLY A 306 29.97 18.85 5.70
C GLY A 306 30.21 17.58 4.92
N SER A 307 30.37 17.67 3.60
CA SER A 307 30.65 16.53 2.73
C SER A 307 31.98 15.81 3.01
N GLN A 308 32.92 16.45 3.72
CA GLN A 308 34.13 15.78 4.22
C GLN A 308 33.87 14.77 5.33
N LYS A 309 32.66 14.78 5.92
CA LYS A 309 32.31 13.91 7.06
C LYS A 309 31.73 12.59 6.58
N ASP A 310 32.10 11.51 7.23
CA ASP A 310 31.54 10.16 6.94
C ASP A 310 30.03 10.08 7.25
N SER A 311 29.56 10.95 8.16
CA SER A 311 28.15 11.09 8.52
C SER A 311 27.33 11.95 7.55
N TRP A 312 27.92 12.44 6.46
CA TRP A 312 27.20 13.21 5.44
C TRP A 312 26.04 12.43 4.85
N GLN A 313 24.87 13.08 4.82
CA GLN A 313 23.67 12.53 4.16
C GLN A 313 22.86 13.65 3.50
N CYS A 314 22.25 13.31 2.36
CA CYS A 314 21.27 14.12 1.69
C CYS A 314 19.91 13.42 1.69
N PHE A 315 18.87 14.16 2.03
CA PHE A 315 17.49 13.67 2.05
C PHE A 315 16.59 14.53 1.18
N LYS A 316 15.67 13.91 0.48
CA LYS A 316 14.49 14.60 -0.06
C LYS A 316 13.46 14.72 1.05
N LEU A 317 12.99 15.92 1.31
CA LEU A 317 11.94 16.22 2.29
C LEU A 317 10.68 16.67 1.55
N GLN A 318 9.58 15.94 1.79
CA GLN A 318 8.28 16.27 1.25
C GLN A 318 7.29 16.48 2.41
N VAL A 319 6.39 17.43 2.30
CA VAL A 319 5.35 17.70 3.30
C VAL A 319 4.01 17.86 2.60
N MET A 320 3.00 17.15 3.10
CA MET A 320 1.65 17.16 2.56
C MET A 320 0.61 17.25 3.66
N PRO A 321 -0.59 17.78 3.38
CA PRO A 321 -1.69 17.81 4.34
C PRO A 321 -2.17 16.39 4.68
N SER A 322 -2.70 16.23 5.87
CA SER A 322 -3.26 14.98 6.38
C SER A 322 -4.62 15.21 7.00
N HIS A 323 -5.53 14.28 6.80
CA HIS A 323 -6.88 14.31 7.37
C HIS A 323 -7.07 13.15 8.35
N PRO A 324 -7.72 13.37 9.51
CA PRO A 324 -7.97 12.31 10.48
C PRO A 324 -8.74 11.12 9.90
N ASP A 325 -9.65 11.36 8.95
CA ASP A 325 -10.43 10.33 8.27
C ASP A 325 -9.57 9.36 7.46
N ASP A 326 -8.35 9.76 7.09
CA ASP A 326 -7.41 8.89 6.37
C ASP A 326 -6.86 7.75 7.25
N SER A 327 -7.03 7.85 8.56
CA SER A 327 -6.61 6.81 9.52
C SER A 327 -7.48 5.56 9.49
N PHE A 328 -8.68 5.64 8.89
CA PHE A 328 -9.62 4.55 8.82
C PHE A 328 -9.98 4.23 7.37
N ILE A 329 -9.73 2.99 6.97
CA ILE A 329 -10.16 2.43 5.70
C ILE A 329 -11.14 1.31 6.03
N PRO A 330 -12.46 1.51 5.81
CA PRO A 330 -13.45 0.52 6.15
C PRO A 330 -13.33 -0.72 5.27
N LEU A 331 -13.85 -1.85 5.74
CA LEU A 331 -13.97 -3.06 4.93
C LEU A 331 -14.96 -2.82 3.78
N SER A 332 -14.66 -3.41 2.62
CA SER A 332 -15.55 -3.38 1.44
C SER A 332 -16.59 -4.51 1.44
N LEU A 333 -16.86 -5.07 2.61
CA LEU A 333 -17.77 -6.20 2.81
C LEU A 333 -19.10 -5.73 3.35
N PRO A 334 -20.22 -6.28 2.84
CA PRO A 334 -21.53 -6.05 3.44
C PRO A 334 -21.65 -6.71 4.82
N ASN A 335 -22.52 -6.20 5.67
CA ASN A 335 -22.74 -6.75 7.02
C ASN A 335 -23.21 -8.21 6.98
N SER A 336 -23.87 -8.62 5.90
CA SER A 336 -24.32 -10.01 5.65
C SER A 336 -23.19 -11.01 5.39
N ALA A 337 -21.99 -10.53 5.06
CA ALA A 337 -20.85 -11.40 4.72
C ALA A 337 -20.30 -12.22 5.91
N GLY A 338 -20.64 -11.83 7.14
CA GLY A 338 -20.26 -12.62 8.33
C GLY A 338 -20.60 -11.92 9.65
N LYS A 339 -20.90 -12.72 10.69
CA LYS A 339 -21.28 -12.24 12.04
C LYS A 339 -20.26 -11.30 12.71
N ASN A 340 -19.01 -11.31 12.25
CA ASN A 340 -17.93 -10.52 12.85
C ASN A 340 -17.55 -9.29 12.00
N ILE A 341 -18.14 -9.10 10.81
CA ILE A 341 -17.75 -8.01 9.90
C ILE A 341 -17.95 -6.66 10.55
N GLU A 342 -19.09 -6.45 11.21
CA GLU A 342 -19.37 -5.22 11.94
C GLU A 342 -18.37 -4.94 13.08
N LYS A 343 -17.87 -6.00 13.75
CA LYS A 343 -16.85 -5.87 14.80
C LYS A 343 -15.49 -5.53 14.23
N LEU A 344 -15.15 -6.08 13.06
CA LEU A 344 -13.88 -5.83 12.36
C LEU A 344 -13.87 -4.45 11.69
N ASN A 345 -15.04 -3.97 11.25
CA ASN A 345 -15.21 -2.70 10.56
C ASN A 345 -15.46 -1.54 11.55
N LYS A 346 -14.65 -1.45 12.59
CA LYS A 346 -14.75 -0.37 13.59
C LYS A 346 -13.70 0.71 13.33
N PRO A 347 -14.08 1.99 13.50
CA PRO A 347 -13.13 3.09 13.46
C PRO A 347 -12.08 2.93 14.57
N PRO A 348 -10.95 3.65 14.47
CA PRO A 348 -9.91 3.65 15.50
C PRO A 348 -10.47 3.91 16.91
N SER A 349 -9.86 3.30 17.93
CA SER A 349 -10.25 3.53 19.31
C SER A 349 -10.19 5.03 19.69
N PRO A 350 -10.96 5.52 20.67
CA PRO A 350 -10.93 6.94 21.07
C PRO A 350 -9.53 7.46 21.38
N ARG A 351 -8.65 6.61 21.94
CA ARG A 351 -7.25 6.96 22.23
C ARG A 351 -6.45 7.20 20.95
N VAL A 352 -6.60 6.33 19.96
CA VAL A 352 -5.94 6.47 18.64
C VAL A 352 -6.52 7.67 17.90
N ALA A 353 -7.85 7.81 17.85
CA ALA A 353 -8.53 8.93 17.21
C ALA A 353 -8.10 10.28 17.81
N GLY A 354 -7.92 10.36 19.14
CA GLY A 354 -7.40 11.55 19.81
C GLY A 354 -6.00 11.95 19.36
N LEU A 355 -5.09 10.98 19.20
CA LEU A 355 -3.73 11.24 18.69
C LEU A 355 -3.75 11.70 17.23
N ILE A 356 -4.54 11.04 16.39
CA ILE A 356 -4.63 11.34 14.95
C ILE A 356 -5.28 12.71 14.69
N LYS A 357 -6.26 13.12 15.50
CA LYS A 357 -6.92 14.43 15.37
C LYS A 357 -5.95 15.61 15.40
N GLU A 358 -4.86 15.48 16.17
CA GLU A 358 -3.82 16.50 16.28
C GLU A 358 -2.88 16.53 15.06
N VAL A 359 -2.80 15.45 14.27
CA VAL A 359 -1.96 15.38 13.08
C VAL A 359 -2.56 16.23 11.96
N LYS A 360 -1.76 17.18 11.44
CA LYS A 360 -2.18 18.09 10.36
C LYS A 360 -1.42 17.88 9.07
N TYR A 361 -0.18 17.39 9.16
CA TYR A 361 0.67 17.14 8.01
C TYR A 361 1.42 15.82 8.17
N ILE A 362 1.82 15.27 7.04
CA ILE A 362 2.77 14.16 6.97
C ILE A 362 4.03 14.68 6.29
N ALA A 363 5.17 14.52 6.95
CA ALA A 363 6.49 14.72 6.36
C ALA A 363 7.05 13.37 5.90
N VAL A 364 7.59 13.31 4.70
CA VAL A 364 8.22 12.13 4.11
C VAL A 364 9.69 12.44 3.89
N LEU A 365 10.56 11.68 4.52
CA LEU A 365 12.01 11.86 4.46
C LEU A 365 12.64 10.67 3.76
N THR A 366 13.21 10.89 2.58
CA THR A 366 13.83 9.86 1.74
C THR A 366 15.33 10.11 1.65
N ALA A 367 16.13 9.15 2.05
CA ALA A 367 17.58 9.24 1.87
C ALA A 367 17.91 9.05 0.38
N ILE A 368 18.57 10.04 -0.22
CA ILE A 368 18.89 10.05 -1.63
C ILE A 368 20.39 10.26 -1.90
N GLY A 369 21.16 10.61 -0.86
CA GLY A 369 22.59 10.86 -0.96
C GLY A 369 23.37 9.63 -1.41
N ASN A 370 24.37 9.82 -2.23
CA ASN A 370 25.28 8.80 -2.72
C ASN A 370 26.75 9.26 -2.73
N SER A 371 27.66 8.37 -3.07
CA SER A 371 29.11 8.65 -3.09
C SER A 371 29.52 9.66 -4.16
N GLU A 372 28.84 9.67 -5.32
CA GLU A 372 29.13 10.59 -6.43
C GLU A 372 28.73 12.02 -6.06
N GLU A 373 27.54 12.18 -5.47
CA GLU A 373 27.05 13.44 -4.93
C GLU A 373 27.98 13.98 -3.85
N GLN A 374 28.34 13.14 -2.88
CA GLN A 374 29.25 13.53 -1.82
C GLN A 374 30.60 13.96 -2.38
N ALA A 375 31.15 13.25 -3.39
CA ALA A 375 32.40 13.61 -4.05
C ALA A 375 32.31 14.94 -4.79
N HIS A 376 31.15 15.26 -5.39
CA HIS A 376 30.91 16.55 -6.01
C HIS A 376 30.96 17.69 -4.99
N TYR A 377 30.26 17.56 -3.86
CA TYR A 377 30.30 18.57 -2.80
C TYR A 377 31.66 18.70 -2.12
N LYS A 378 32.46 17.61 -2.01
CA LYS A 378 33.85 17.66 -1.51
C LYS A 378 34.77 18.57 -2.30
N LYS A 379 34.49 18.79 -3.59
CA LYS A 379 35.28 19.69 -4.47
C LYS A 379 34.94 21.16 -4.27
N GLN A 380 33.85 21.48 -3.55
CA GLN A 380 33.45 22.90 -3.36
C GLN A 380 34.43 23.63 -2.45
N PRO A 381 34.98 24.76 -2.90
CA PRO A 381 35.91 25.54 -2.09
C PRO A 381 35.16 26.24 -0.96
N TYR A 382 35.74 26.23 0.23
CA TYR A 382 35.21 26.93 1.40
C TYR A 382 36.33 27.55 2.23
N ASP A 383 36.02 28.67 2.91
CA ASP A 383 36.93 29.35 3.82
C ASP A 383 36.92 28.68 5.20
N LYS A 384 38.06 28.09 5.60
CA LYS A 384 38.25 27.46 6.91
C LYS A 384 38.08 28.45 8.10
N ALA A 385 38.36 29.74 7.90
CA ALA A 385 38.17 30.76 8.94
C ALA A 385 36.69 30.92 9.34
N LEU A 386 35.76 30.58 8.45
CA LEU A 386 34.32 30.72 8.67
C LEU A 386 33.68 29.49 9.34
N VAL A 387 34.42 28.41 9.65
CA VAL A 387 33.87 27.17 10.21
C VAL A 387 33.04 27.42 11.49
N ASN A 388 33.40 28.40 12.30
CA ASN A 388 32.62 28.76 13.48
C ASN A 388 31.19 29.27 13.15
N GLN A 389 30.94 29.76 11.93
CA GLN A 389 29.61 30.22 11.48
C GLN A 389 28.66 29.04 11.19
N LEU A 390 29.16 27.81 11.04
CA LEU A 390 28.32 26.60 10.93
C LEU A 390 27.39 26.44 12.14
N LYS A 391 27.69 27.07 13.27
CA LYS A 391 26.78 27.09 14.45
C LYS A 391 25.37 27.58 14.09
N HIS A 392 25.22 28.36 13.05
CA HIS A 392 23.92 28.80 12.54
C HIS A 392 23.01 27.62 12.12
N PHE A 393 23.61 26.55 11.63
CA PHE A 393 22.93 25.33 11.20
C PHE A 393 22.98 24.20 12.25
N GLY A 394 23.53 24.48 13.42
CA GLY A 394 23.66 23.52 14.51
C GLY A 394 22.33 23.22 15.18
N HIS A 395 22.12 21.97 15.56
CA HIS A 395 20.94 21.59 16.31
C HIS A 395 20.99 22.15 17.73
N ALA A 396 19.90 22.79 18.14
CA ALA A 396 19.76 23.27 19.50
C ALA A 396 19.70 22.09 20.50
N LYS A 397 20.38 22.21 21.63
CA LYS A 397 20.27 21.24 22.72
C LYS A 397 19.03 21.56 23.54
N HIS A 398 18.10 20.60 23.59
CA HIS A 398 16.91 20.70 24.42
C HIS A 398 17.09 19.89 25.70
N ASN A 399 16.83 20.49 26.85
CA ASN A 399 16.84 19.76 28.15
C ASN A 399 15.71 18.72 28.21
N LYS A 400 14.56 19.07 27.61
CA LYS A 400 13.40 18.19 27.44
C LYS A 400 12.98 18.23 25.97
N PRO A 401 13.51 17.33 25.12
CA PRO A 401 13.10 17.28 23.71
C PRO A 401 11.62 16.94 23.61
N PRO A 402 10.93 17.43 22.55
CA PRO A 402 9.57 17.03 22.27
C PRO A 402 9.47 15.51 22.14
N TYR A 403 8.45 14.93 22.78
CA TYR A 403 8.22 13.50 22.72
C TYR A 403 7.74 13.09 21.31
N LEU A 404 8.39 12.08 20.77
CA LEU A 404 8.07 11.47 19.50
C LEU A 404 7.93 9.95 19.69
N ASP A 405 6.77 9.40 19.36
CA ASP A 405 6.57 7.96 19.34
C ASP A 405 7.05 7.36 18.02
N ILE A 406 7.92 6.36 18.13
CA ILE A 406 8.37 5.55 17.00
C ILE A 406 7.47 4.33 16.96
N VAL A 407 6.66 4.22 15.89
CA VAL A 407 5.68 3.15 15.70
C VAL A 407 6.21 2.22 14.62
N PRO A 408 6.52 0.95 14.94
CA PRO A 408 6.86 -0.03 13.92
C PRO A 408 5.62 -0.38 13.08
N LEU A 409 5.83 -0.57 11.79
CA LEU A 409 4.76 -1.02 10.90
C LEU A 409 4.36 -2.46 11.22
N GLU A 410 3.09 -2.65 11.52
CA GLU A 410 2.46 -3.96 11.67
C GLU A 410 1.39 -4.11 10.60
N TYR A 411 1.58 -5.06 9.65
CA TYR A 411 0.61 -5.28 8.56
C TYR A 411 -0.59 -6.13 8.98
N VAL A 412 -0.29 -7.10 9.79
CA VAL A 412 -1.27 -7.85 10.56
C VAL A 412 -0.80 -7.70 11.99
N ASN A 413 -1.69 -7.74 12.96
CA ASN A 413 -1.28 -8.28 14.25
C ASN A 413 -0.75 -9.68 13.94
N LEU A 414 0.52 -9.78 13.47
CA LEU A 414 1.27 -11.04 13.36
C LEU A 414 1.25 -11.78 14.69
N ARG A 415 0.85 -11.05 15.73
CA ARG A 415 0.47 -11.54 17.04
C ARG A 415 -1.05 -11.51 17.16
N SER A 416 -1.71 -12.42 16.48
CA SER A 416 -3.14 -12.71 16.73
C SER A 416 -3.41 -13.00 18.22
N HIS A 417 -2.35 -13.15 19.00
CA HIS A 417 -2.39 -13.49 20.41
C HIS A 417 -1.34 -12.69 21.18
N LYS A 418 -1.76 -12.08 22.31
CA LYS A 418 -0.86 -11.42 23.26
C LYS A 418 0.22 -12.41 23.67
N ARG A 419 1.46 -11.93 23.79
CA ARG A 419 2.57 -12.69 24.36
C ARG A 419 2.65 -12.47 25.87
N TYR A 420 2.95 -13.53 26.56
CA TYR A 420 3.06 -13.54 28.01
C TYR A 420 4.44 -13.99 28.42
N LEU A 421 5.04 -13.27 29.37
CA LEU A 421 6.32 -13.64 29.95
C LEU A 421 6.14 -14.87 30.82
N TYR A 422 6.80 -15.94 30.47
CA TYR A 422 6.79 -17.17 31.24
C TYR A 422 8.07 -17.94 30.97
N LYS A 423 8.81 -18.23 32.03
CA LYS A 423 10.07 -18.97 31.95
C LYS A 423 9.85 -20.40 32.38
N THR A 424 9.98 -21.33 31.46
CA THR A 424 9.93 -22.79 31.72
C THR A 424 11.00 -23.49 30.88
N PRO A 425 11.61 -24.59 31.39
CA PRO A 425 12.53 -25.41 30.61
C PRO A 425 11.84 -25.97 29.36
N ALA A 426 12.60 -26.03 28.29
CA ALA A 426 12.17 -26.58 27.00
C ALA A 426 13.33 -27.34 26.36
N GLU A 427 13.04 -28.43 25.71
CA GLU A 427 14.00 -29.24 24.98
C GLU A 427 13.68 -29.14 23.49
N LEU A 428 14.68 -28.72 22.70
CA LEU A 428 14.61 -28.63 21.25
C LEU A 428 15.37 -29.79 20.64
N THR A 429 14.74 -30.50 19.73
CA THR A 429 15.39 -31.54 18.93
C THR A 429 15.36 -31.14 17.46
N PHE A 430 16.53 -31.16 16.82
CA PHE A 430 16.66 -30.93 15.39
C PHE A 430 17.64 -31.95 14.82
N GLU A 431 17.19 -32.76 13.87
CA GLU A 431 17.90 -33.96 13.43
C GLU A 431 18.27 -34.82 14.65
N ASP A 432 19.53 -35.19 14.83
CA ASP A 432 20.02 -35.99 15.96
C ASP A 432 20.55 -35.17 17.13
N LYS A 433 20.38 -33.82 17.12
CA LYS A 433 20.90 -32.93 18.16
C LYS A 433 19.79 -32.42 19.07
N GLN A 434 20.07 -32.46 20.37
CA GLN A 434 19.22 -31.89 21.40
C GLN A 434 19.84 -30.60 21.97
N TYR A 435 18.99 -29.59 22.19
CA TYR A 435 19.37 -28.31 22.76
C TYR A 435 18.49 -28.03 23.99
N GLN A 436 19.11 -27.70 25.11
CA GLN A 436 18.41 -27.23 26.29
C GLN A 436 18.11 -25.74 26.16
N ALA A 437 16.88 -25.34 26.40
CA ALA A 437 16.41 -23.98 26.29
C ALA A 437 15.40 -23.63 27.39
N HIS A 438 15.09 -22.33 27.50
CA HIS A 438 14.01 -21.83 28.34
C HIS A 438 13.10 -20.94 27.51
N THR A 439 11.80 -20.97 27.78
CA THR A 439 10.88 -19.98 27.23
C THR A 439 11.19 -18.60 27.80
N ARG A 440 11.13 -17.58 26.95
CA ARG A 440 11.21 -16.18 27.35
C ARG A 440 9.81 -15.56 27.36
N ASP A 441 9.09 -15.79 26.28
CA ASP A 441 7.67 -15.46 26.17
C ASP A 441 6.93 -16.50 25.32
N PHE A 442 5.62 -16.54 25.46
CA PHE A 442 4.76 -17.39 24.66
C PHE A 442 3.44 -16.70 24.29
N SER A 443 2.86 -17.16 23.22
CA SER A 443 1.50 -16.85 22.80
C SER A 443 0.78 -18.15 22.41
N VAL A 444 -0.47 -18.07 21.98
CA VAL A 444 -1.20 -19.26 21.49
C VAL A 444 -0.46 -19.99 20.37
N MET A 445 0.14 -19.22 19.44
CA MET A 445 0.74 -19.77 18.21
C MET A 445 2.26 -19.72 18.18
N GLY A 446 2.89 -18.95 19.03
CA GLY A 446 4.33 -18.71 18.95
C GLY A 446 5.03 -18.65 20.29
N LEU A 447 6.32 -18.91 20.26
CA LEU A 447 7.22 -18.98 21.41
C LEU A 447 8.51 -18.25 21.11
N GLN A 448 9.10 -17.58 22.10
CA GLN A 448 10.49 -17.18 22.06
C GLN A 448 11.26 -18.01 23.09
N LEU A 449 12.33 -18.64 22.64
CA LEU A 449 13.20 -19.48 23.45
C LEU A 449 14.60 -18.87 23.51
N GLU A 450 15.26 -19.12 24.63
CA GLU A 450 16.68 -18.83 24.83
C GLU A 450 17.41 -20.14 25.06
N SER A 451 18.28 -20.52 24.11
CA SER A 451 19.05 -21.76 24.15
C SER A 451 20.33 -21.54 24.97
N ALA A 452 20.72 -22.55 25.72
CA ALA A 452 21.96 -22.56 26.50
C ALA A 452 23.22 -22.59 25.63
N SER A 453 23.10 -23.03 24.39
CA SER A 453 24.21 -23.09 23.41
C SER A 453 23.74 -22.62 22.02
N PRO A 454 24.66 -22.14 21.17
CA PRO A 454 24.34 -21.77 19.80
C PRO A 454 23.71 -22.93 19.02
N VAL A 455 22.61 -22.67 18.31
CA VAL A 455 21.88 -23.69 17.53
C VAL A 455 22.41 -23.79 16.09
N SER A 456 22.26 -24.96 15.48
CA SER A 456 22.73 -25.24 14.12
C SER A 456 21.65 -25.12 13.03
N PHE A 457 20.38 -25.06 13.40
CA PHE A 457 19.27 -24.92 12.46
C PHE A 457 19.04 -23.47 12.02
N LYS A 458 18.31 -23.29 10.94
CA LYS A 458 18.09 -22.00 10.28
C LYS A 458 16.60 -21.64 10.26
N LYS A 459 16.29 -20.40 9.86
CA LYS A 459 14.92 -19.94 9.62
C LYS A 459 14.25 -20.81 8.55
N GLY A 460 13.04 -21.27 8.84
CA GLY A 460 12.23 -22.14 7.99
C GLY A 460 12.36 -23.62 8.35
N ASP A 461 13.36 -24.01 9.16
CA ASP A 461 13.49 -25.38 9.61
C ASP A 461 12.37 -25.74 10.61
N ILE A 462 12.00 -27.02 10.62
CA ILE A 462 11.03 -27.57 11.58
C ILE A 462 11.79 -28.25 12.70
N VAL A 463 11.56 -27.78 13.92
CA VAL A 463 12.14 -28.35 15.14
C VAL A 463 11.08 -29.05 15.98
N LEU A 464 11.47 -30.08 16.72
CA LEU A 464 10.62 -30.73 17.71
C LEU A 464 10.85 -30.09 19.07
N LEU A 465 9.79 -29.70 19.73
CA LEU A 465 9.83 -28.99 21.01
C LEU A 465 9.08 -29.79 22.09
N SER A 466 9.73 -30.02 23.21
CA SER A 466 9.16 -30.70 24.38
C SER A 466 9.23 -29.81 25.62
N PHE A 467 8.19 -29.89 26.45
CA PHE A 467 8.07 -29.13 27.69
C PHE A 467 7.94 -30.06 28.90
N PRO A 468 9.05 -30.55 29.46
CA PRO A 468 9.00 -31.57 30.52
C PRO A 468 8.27 -31.11 31.79
N ASP A 469 8.44 -29.84 32.20
CA ASP A 469 7.79 -29.33 33.40
C ASP A 469 6.30 -29.01 33.17
N LEU A 470 5.94 -28.49 32.01
CA LEU A 470 4.53 -28.26 31.68
C LEU A 470 3.78 -29.58 31.48
N GLN A 471 4.44 -30.63 31.03
CA GLN A 471 3.84 -31.97 30.91
C GLN A 471 3.40 -32.54 32.27
N LYS A 472 4.10 -32.20 33.37
CA LYS A 472 3.72 -32.59 34.71
C LYS A 472 2.38 -31.94 35.16
N ILE A 473 2.02 -30.81 34.59
CA ILE A 473 0.81 -30.07 34.97
C ILE A 473 -0.42 -30.52 34.19
N THR A 474 -0.23 -31.12 32.99
CA THR A 474 -1.35 -31.55 32.14
C THR A 474 -1.25 -33.02 31.77
N LYS A 475 -2.38 -33.74 31.98
CA LYS A 475 -2.59 -35.12 31.47
C LYS A 475 -3.39 -35.11 30.16
N LYS A 476 -4.00 -33.95 29.79
CA LYS A 476 -4.92 -33.84 28.66
C LYS A 476 -4.19 -33.60 27.34
N HIS A 477 -3.04 -32.97 27.38
CA HIS A 477 -2.27 -32.60 26.20
C HIS A 477 -0.89 -33.25 26.26
N ASN A 478 -0.49 -33.90 25.16
CA ASN A 478 0.90 -34.35 25.01
C ASN A 478 1.76 -33.15 24.56
N LEU A 479 2.72 -32.76 25.38
CA LEU A 479 3.63 -31.63 25.14
C LEU A 479 5.03 -32.08 24.75
N SER A 480 5.20 -33.34 24.31
CA SER A 480 6.45 -33.84 23.76
C SER A 480 6.46 -33.81 22.25
N GLU A 481 7.60 -33.55 21.66
CA GLU A 481 7.86 -33.58 20.20
C GLU A 481 6.89 -32.72 19.36
N LEU A 482 6.50 -31.59 19.91
CA LEU A 482 5.63 -30.64 19.21
C LEU A 482 6.36 -30.00 18.03
N LYS A 483 5.78 -30.02 16.85
CA LYS A 483 6.37 -29.45 15.63
C LYS A 483 6.24 -27.93 15.60
N TYR A 484 7.38 -27.25 15.57
CA TYR A 484 7.45 -25.79 15.43
C TYR A 484 8.36 -25.39 14.27
N GLU A 485 7.97 -24.36 13.54
CA GLU A 485 8.75 -23.75 12.48
C GLU A 485 9.59 -22.60 13.07
N VAL A 486 10.85 -22.55 12.67
CA VAL A 486 11.81 -21.49 13.06
C VAL A 486 11.53 -20.22 12.26
N MET A 487 11.03 -19.18 12.91
CA MET A 487 10.68 -17.90 12.27
C MET A 487 11.85 -16.91 12.23
N ALA A 488 12.68 -16.89 13.27
CA ALA A 488 13.88 -16.06 13.33
C ALA A 488 14.85 -16.60 14.40
N ILE A 489 16.15 -16.34 14.18
CA ILE A 489 17.23 -16.64 15.12
C ILE A 489 18.08 -15.39 15.30
N SER A 490 18.53 -15.11 16.53
CA SER A 490 19.43 -13.99 16.81
C SER A 490 20.82 -14.19 16.17
N LYS A 491 21.58 -13.11 16.03
CA LYS A 491 22.97 -13.18 15.55
C LYS A 491 23.89 -14.04 16.44
N SER A 492 23.56 -14.13 17.74
CA SER A 492 24.25 -15.00 18.71
C SER A 492 23.86 -16.48 18.58
N LEU A 493 22.89 -16.82 17.72
CA LEU A 493 22.32 -18.16 17.55
C LEU A 493 21.73 -18.77 18.84
N THR A 494 21.36 -17.94 19.81
CA THR A 494 20.85 -18.39 21.11
C THR A 494 19.39 -18.02 21.34
N THR A 495 18.87 -16.94 20.72
CA THR A 495 17.47 -16.55 20.84
C THR A 495 16.70 -16.98 19.61
N ILE A 496 15.65 -17.77 19.77
CA ILE A 496 14.92 -18.47 18.73
C ILE A 496 13.44 -18.09 18.81
N ASN A 497 12.86 -17.61 17.71
CA ASN A 497 11.42 -17.39 17.59
C ASN A 497 10.79 -18.54 16.83
N LEU A 498 9.82 -19.18 17.42
CA LEU A 498 9.14 -20.36 16.89
C LEU A 498 7.65 -20.07 16.67
N LYS A 499 7.08 -20.69 15.64
CA LYS A 499 5.65 -20.70 15.35
C LYS A 499 5.16 -22.16 15.24
N ALA A 500 4.00 -22.47 15.86
CA ALA A 500 3.41 -23.80 15.76
C ALA A 500 3.17 -24.19 14.30
N ASN A 501 3.71 -25.34 13.89
CA ASN A 501 3.54 -25.85 12.54
C ASN A 501 2.29 -26.74 12.48
N ARG A 502 1.28 -26.29 11.71
CA ARG A 502 0.05 -27.02 11.45
C ARG A 502 0.16 -27.72 10.09
N VAL A 503 0.63 -28.96 10.08
CA VAL A 503 0.84 -29.75 8.84
C VAL A 503 -0.43 -30.45 8.36
N SER A 504 -1.52 -30.49 9.15
CA SER A 504 -2.78 -31.16 8.82
C SER A 504 -3.96 -30.55 9.59
N ASP A 505 -5.18 -30.94 9.26
CA ASP A 505 -6.42 -30.56 9.97
C ASP A 505 -6.46 -31.04 11.44
N LEU A 506 -5.43 -31.71 11.91
CA LEU A 506 -5.31 -32.14 13.30
C LEU A 506 -4.92 -30.98 14.21
N PRO A 507 -5.59 -30.82 15.36
CA PRO A 507 -5.30 -29.73 16.29
C PRO A 507 -3.92 -29.92 16.92
N HIS A 508 -3.07 -28.89 16.84
CA HIS A 508 -1.74 -28.88 17.43
C HIS A 508 -1.83 -28.84 18.98
N ALA A 509 -1.33 -29.87 19.65
CA ALA A 509 -1.50 -30.04 21.11
C ALA A 509 -0.95 -28.85 21.92
N GLY A 510 0.20 -28.29 21.50
CA GLY A 510 0.76 -27.08 22.12
C GLY A 510 -0.14 -25.86 21.99
N VAL A 511 -0.77 -25.65 20.83
CA VAL A 511 -1.72 -24.54 20.61
C VAL A 511 -2.92 -24.66 21.55
N ASN A 512 -3.49 -25.85 21.67
CA ASN A 512 -4.62 -26.10 22.56
C ASN A 512 -4.25 -25.89 24.04
N PHE A 513 -3.08 -26.39 24.44
CA PHE A 513 -2.57 -26.18 25.81
C PHE A 513 -2.34 -24.73 26.14
N PHE A 514 -1.60 -24.00 25.31
CA PHE A 514 -1.32 -22.58 25.57
C PHE A 514 -2.59 -21.72 25.50
N THR A 515 -3.56 -22.04 24.67
CA THR A 515 -4.87 -21.40 24.67
C THR A 515 -5.56 -21.56 26.02
N GLN A 516 -5.62 -22.78 26.54
CA GLN A 516 -6.24 -23.08 27.83
C GLN A 516 -5.44 -22.42 28.99
N LEU A 517 -4.10 -22.48 28.95
CA LEU A 517 -3.23 -21.87 29.96
C LEU A 517 -3.46 -20.34 30.06
N ILE A 518 -3.54 -19.67 28.91
CA ILE A 518 -3.80 -18.23 28.86
C ILE A 518 -5.20 -17.91 29.38
N GLN A 519 -6.22 -18.65 28.95
CA GLN A 519 -7.60 -18.43 29.41
C GLN A 519 -7.76 -18.60 30.91
N SER A 520 -7.12 -19.61 31.47
CA SER A 520 -7.23 -19.94 32.91
C SER A 520 -6.39 -19.02 33.81
N ASN A 521 -5.37 -18.34 33.28
CA ASN A 521 -4.42 -17.54 34.06
C ASN A 521 -4.28 -16.11 33.56
N LYS A 522 -5.26 -15.57 32.85
CA LYS A 522 -5.20 -14.27 32.16
C LYS A 522 -4.80 -13.11 33.08
N ASP A 523 -5.26 -13.14 34.32
CA ASP A 523 -5.00 -12.09 35.31
C ASP A 523 -3.64 -12.23 36.04
N LYS A 524 -3.00 -13.41 35.95
CA LYS A 524 -1.73 -13.73 36.59
C LYS A 524 -0.54 -13.63 35.64
N LEU A 525 -0.76 -13.77 34.35
CA LEU A 525 0.27 -13.74 33.33
C LEU A 525 0.69 -12.30 33.02
N LYS A 526 1.96 -11.98 33.16
CA LYS A 526 2.51 -10.68 32.73
C LYS A 526 2.60 -10.66 31.22
N VAL A 527 2.00 -9.65 30.62
CA VAL A 527 2.11 -9.40 29.15
C VAL A 527 3.54 -8.97 28.83
N SER A 528 4.12 -9.53 27.79
CA SER A 528 5.42 -9.11 27.26
C SER A 528 5.34 -7.66 26.79
N GLU A 529 6.28 -6.81 27.22
CA GLU A 529 6.31 -5.36 26.92
C GLU A 529 6.52 -5.03 25.42
N GLU A 530 6.74 -6.02 24.57
CA GLU A 530 6.78 -5.84 23.12
C GLU A 530 5.39 -5.74 22.47
N ALA A 531 4.29 -5.74 23.26
CA ALA A 531 2.97 -5.37 22.74
C ALA A 531 2.99 -3.90 22.27
N PRO A 532 2.33 -3.55 21.15
CA PRO A 532 2.29 -2.17 20.70
C PRO A 532 1.79 -1.28 21.83
N LYS A 533 2.50 -0.18 22.12
CA LYS A 533 2.17 0.76 23.20
C LYS A 533 0.73 1.25 23.13
N ILE A 534 0.19 1.34 21.89
CA ILE A 534 -1.18 1.74 21.61
C ILE A 534 -1.72 0.84 20.50
N GLU A 535 -2.65 -0.05 20.87
CA GLU A 535 -3.28 -0.97 19.94
C GLU A 535 -4.04 -0.21 18.84
N GLY A 536 -3.85 -0.62 17.57
CA GLY A 536 -4.46 -0.01 16.40
C GLY A 536 -3.77 1.25 15.87
N LEU A 537 -2.76 1.81 16.57
CA LEU A 537 -2.06 3.01 16.11
C LEU A 537 -1.27 2.72 14.82
N SER A 538 -0.54 1.61 14.75
CA SER A 538 0.19 1.22 13.54
C SER A 538 -0.73 1.08 12.34
N THR A 539 -1.92 0.47 12.52
CA THR A 539 -2.92 0.36 11.46
C THR A 539 -3.43 1.73 10.98
N ALA A 540 -3.74 2.64 11.92
CA ALA A 540 -4.18 3.99 11.59
C ALA A 540 -3.12 4.76 10.79
N LEU A 541 -1.85 4.73 11.25
CA LEU A 541 -0.74 5.39 10.57
C LEU A 541 -0.46 4.77 9.20
N ARG A 542 -0.52 3.44 9.08
CA ARG A 542 -0.40 2.72 7.81
C ARG A 542 -1.46 3.20 6.80
N ASN A 543 -2.73 3.28 7.21
CA ASN A 543 -3.81 3.75 6.34
C ASN A 543 -3.55 5.17 5.84
N MET A 544 -3.07 6.06 6.73
CA MET A 544 -2.69 7.42 6.35
C MET A 544 -1.52 7.43 5.36
N VAL A 545 -0.50 6.58 5.57
CA VAL A 545 0.63 6.43 4.63
C VAL A 545 0.14 5.93 3.27
N THR A 546 -0.70 4.91 3.23
CA THR A 546 -1.23 4.34 2.00
C THR A 546 -1.90 5.40 1.12
N LYS A 547 -2.70 6.27 1.71
CA LYS A 547 -3.34 7.40 1.00
C LYS A 547 -2.34 8.50 0.60
N SER A 548 -1.27 8.67 1.37
CA SER A 548 -0.27 9.74 1.19
C SER A 548 0.93 9.33 0.34
N VAL A 549 0.89 8.17 -0.31
CA VAL A 549 1.96 7.75 -1.23
C VAL A 549 2.13 8.76 -2.35
N CYS A 550 3.34 9.29 -2.51
CA CYS A 550 3.70 10.28 -3.53
C CYS A 550 4.84 9.79 -4.46
N GLN A 551 5.40 8.62 -4.19
CA GLN A 551 6.35 7.91 -5.02
C GLN A 551 5.61 7.12 -6.12
N PHE A 552 6.36 6.37 -6.92
CA PHE A 552 5.80 5.48 -7.94
C PHE A 552 6.06 4.01 -7.56
N PRO A 553 5.08 3.31 -6.98
CA PRO A 553 5.17 1.90 -6.68
C PRO A 553 5.19 1.05 -7.96
N LEU A 554 6.19 0.20 -8.10
CA LEU A 554 6.34 -0.76 -9.19
C LEU A 554 6.32 -2.18 -8.63
N TYR A 555 5.57 -3.08 -9.26
CA TYR A 555 5.53 -4.50 -8.87
C TYR A 555 6.06 -5.36 -10.00
N LEU A 556 7.05 -6.18 -9.67
CA LEU A 556 7.59 -7.15 -10.59
C LEU A 556 6.94 -8.52 -10.34
N HIS A 557 6.33 -9.05 -11.37
CA HIS A 557 5.81 -10.41 -11.39
C HIS A 557 6.86 -11.36 -11.94
N LYS A 558 6.91 -12.56 -11.40
CA LYS A 558 7.76 -13.61 -11.94
C LYS A 558 7.00 -14.38 -13.01
N GLU A 559 7.55 -14.38 -14.23
CA GLU A 559 7.08 -15.22 -15.33
C GLU A 559 8.21 -16.15 -15.77
N ALA A 560 7.99 -17.45 -15.61
CA ALA A 560 8.99 -18.48 -15.92
C ALA A 560 10.38 -18.17 -15.31
N SER A 561 11.33 -17.69 -16.12
CA SER A 561 12.73 -17.42 -15.71
C SER A 561 13.05 -15.92 -15.55
N HIS A 562 12.16 -15.01 -15.91
CA HIS A 562 12.40 -13.57 -15.87
C HIS A 562 11.34 -12.83 -15.08
N PHE A 563 11.54 -11.53 -14.87
CA PHE A 563 10.60 -10.65 -14.21
C PHE A 563 10.00 -9.69 -15.22
N ILE A 564 8.75 -9.35 -15.01
CA ILE A 564 8.03 -8.34 -15.81
C ILE A 564 7.36 -7.33 -14.89
N PRO A 565 7.12 -6.08 -15.33
CA PRO A 565 6.26 -5.15 -14.62
C PRO A 565 4.81 -5.65 -14.68
N GLY A 566 4.32 -6.19 -13.57
CA GLY A 566 2.96 -6.74 -13.49
C GLY A 566 1.91 -5.72 -13.03
N ALA A 567 2.32 -4.79 -12.15
CA ALA A 567 1.45 -3.74 -11.66
C ALA A 567 2.22 -2.48 -11.28
N ILE A 568 1.51 -1.34 -11.27
CA ILE A 568 1.95 -0.08 -10.66
C ILE A 568 0.95 0.38 -9.62
N GLY A 569 1.45 1.05 -8.57
CA GLY A 569 0.61 1.66 -7.54
C GLY A 569 0.34 3.13 -7.82
N PHE A 570 -0.81 3.61 -7.38
CA PHE A 570 -1.21 5.01 -7.49
C PHE A 570 -1.88 5.47 -6.20
N GLY A 571 -1.26 6.43 -5.52
CA GLY A 571 -1.82 7.09 -4.34
C GLY A 571 -2.61 8.35 -4.67
N LEU A 572 -2.86 9.18 -3.67
CA LEU A 572 -3.53 10.47 -3.85
C LEU A 572 -2.66 11.48 -4.62
N TYR A 573 -1.33 11.33 -4.53
CA TYR A 573 -0.37 12.25 -5.14
C TYR A 573 0.35 11.57 -6.30
N ALA A 574 0.28 12.22 -7.48
CA ALA A 574 0.90 11.70 -8.69
C ALA A 574 2.41 12.00 -8.71
N SER A 575 3.24 10.99 -8.98
CA SER A 575 4.64 11.17 -9.35
C SER A 575 4.77 11.65 -10.80
N PRO A 576 5.93 12.17 -11.24
CA PRO A 576 6.14 12.57 -12.63
C PRO A 576 5.82 11.49 -13.65
N ILE A 577 6.12 10.22 -13.36
CA ILE A 577 5.80 9.10 -14.26
C ILE A 577 4.29 8.96 -14.43
N HIS A 578 3.51 9.04 -13.35
CA HIS A 578 2.05 9.01 -13.43
C HIS A 578 1.51 10.13 -14.32
N VAL A 579 2.08 11.34 -14.19
CA VAL A 579 1.65 12.51 -14.97
C VAL A 579 2.00 12.32 -16.45
N ILE A 580 3.17 11.75 -16.78
CA ILE A 580 3.53 11.40 -18.15
C ILE A 580 2.52 10.40 -18.74
N LEU A 581 2.25 9.31 -18.06
CA LEU A 581 1.29 8.30 -18.52
C LEU A 581 -0.12 8.88 -18.68
N GLN A 582 -0.55 9.73 -17.76
CA GLN A 582 -1.85 10.40 -17.82
C GLN A 582 -1.97 11.35 -19.00
N ASN A 583 -0.89 12.04 -19.37
CA ASN A 583 -0.86 12.96 -20.52
C ASN A 583 -1.23 12.27 -21.84
N PHE A 584 -0.92 10.98 -21.98
CA PHE A 584 -1.27 10.16 -23.14
C PHE A 584 -2.55 9.32 -22.94
N GLY A 585 -3.30 9.55 -21.87
CA GLY A 585 -4.50 8.77 -21.55
C GLY A 585 -4.25 7.30 -21.18
N LEU A 586 -3.01 6.95 -20.83
CA LEU A 586 -2.59 5.57 -20.54
C LEU A 586 -2.81 5.16 -19.09
N LEU A 587 -3.11 6.09 -18.18
CA LEU A 587 -3.30 5.80 -16.75
C LEU A 587 -4.76 5.40 -16.45
N ASN A 588 -5.18 4.27 -17.01
CA ASN A 588 -6.51 3.66 -16.78
C ASN A 588 -6.37 2.44 -15.85
N ASN A 589 -7.14 1.39 -16.08
CA ASN A 589 -6.99 0.13 -15.33
C ASN A 589 -5.74 -0.66 -15.73
N LYS A 590 -5.26 -0.43 -16.95
CA LYS A 590 -4.02 -1.00 -17.50
C LYS A 590 -3.22 0.11 -18.18
N THR A 591 -1.90 -0.01 -18.16
CA THR A 591 -0.97 0.91 -18.80
C THR A 591 0.17 0.14 -19.46
N ASP A 592 0.82 0.76 -20.44
CA ASP A 592 2.05 0.24 -21.02
C ASP A 592 3.25 0.98 -20.45
N LEU A 593 4.19 0.24 -19.86
CA LEU A 593 5.42 0.77 -19.28
C LEU A 593 6.64 0.63 -20.19
N SER A 594 6.52 0.05 -21.38
CA SER A 594 7.66 -0.20 -22.30
C SER A 594 8.47 1.04 -22.64
N HIS A 595 7.82 2.23 -22.59
CA HIS A 595 8.47 3.51 -22.86
C HIS A 595 9.21 4.09 -21.63
N ILE A 596 8.90 3.61 -20.42
CA ILE A 596 9.54 4.05 -19.18
C ILE A 596 10.63 3.05 -18.76
N LEU A 597 10.33 1.75 -18.87
CA LEU A 597 11.25 0.64 -18.62
C LEU A 597 11.14 -0.32 -19.81
N THR A 598 12.15 -0.34 -20.67
CA THR A 598 12.12 -1.22 -21.84
C THR A 598 12.30 -2.68 -21.43
N GLN A 599 11.76 -3.61 -22.22
CA GLN A 599 11.90 -5.04 -21.99
C GLN A 599 13.37 -5.43 -21.89
N GLN A 600 14.23 -4.86 -22.74
CA GLN A 600 15.68 -5.11 -22.71
C GLN A 600 16.31 -4.70 -21.36
N GLN A 601 15.94 -3.52 -20.82
CA GLN A 601 16.42 -3.06 -19.51
C GLN A 601 15.99 -3.99 -18.38
N ILE A 602 14.79 -4.54 -18.46
CA ILE A 602 14.27 -5.48 -17.46
C ILE A 602 15.05 -6.80 -17.53
N ILE A 603 15.29 -7.31 -18.72
CA ILE A 603 16.00 -8.58 -18.92
C ILE A 603 17.49 -8.46 -18.56
N ASP A 604 18.16 -7.41 -19.04
CA ASP A 604 19.62 -7.29 -18.93
C ASP A 604 20.10 -6.67 -17.62
N VAL A 605 19.29 -5.78 -17.02
CA VAL A 605 19.70 -5.00 -15.84
C VAL A 605 18.95 -5.42 -14.58
N ILE A 606 17.60 -5.45 -14.62
CA ILE A 606 16.80 -5.67 -13.42
C ILE A 606 16.77 -7.15 -13.04
N THR A 607 16.46 -8.04 -13.99
CA THR A 607 16.30 -9.48 -13.72
C THR A 607 17.56 -10.12 -13.12
N PRO A 608 18.76 -9.94 -13.68
CA PRO A 608 19.98 -10.51 -13.10
C PRO A 608 20.27 -9.99 -11.70
N SER A 609 19.99 -8.71 -11.48
CA SER A 609 20.28 -8.03 -10.21
C SER A 609 19.41 -8.49 -9.04
N ILE A 610 18.17 -8.94 -9.31
CA ILE A 610 17.21 -9.32 -8.25
C ILE A 610 17.09 -10.85 -8.09
N LYS A 611 17.54 -11.65 -9.06
CA LYS A 611 17.28 -13.09 -9.13
C LYS A 611 17.73 -13.83 -7.88
N ASP A 612 18.95 -13.55 -7.41
CA ASP A 612 19.58 -14.26 -6.30
C ASP A 612 19.42 -13.57 -4.94
N ARG A 613 18.64 -12.49 -4.89
CA ARG A 613 18.43 -11.75 -3.65
C ARG A 613 17.35 -12.37 -2.78
N SER A 614 17.54 -12.24 -1.48
CA SER A 614 16.57 -12.64 -0.46
C SER A 614 15.65 -11.49 -0.06
N ARG A 615 14.51 -11.80 0.59
CA ARG A 615 13.62 -10.79 1.17
C ARG A 615 14.29 -9.91 2.23
N GLN A 616 15.35 -10.39 2.88
CA GLN A 616 16.03 -9.71 3.99
C GLN A 616 17.14 -8.78 3.50
N ASP A 617 17.49 -8.85 2.23
CA ASP A 617 18.52 -7.97 1.67
C ASP A 617 18.01 -6.53 1.60
N PRO A 618 18.87 -5.53 1.79
CA PRO A 618 18.51 -4.14 1.65
C PRO A 618 18.03 -3.85 0.21
N PRO A 619 17.22 -2.79 0.01
CA PRO A 619 16.80 -2.39 -1.31
C PRO A 619 17.97 -2.17 -2.24
N LEU A 620 17.85 -2.61 -3.49
CA LEU A 620 18.87 -2.41 -4.52
C LEU A 620 18.56 -1.13 -5.29
N PRO A 621 19.45 -0.15 -5.33
CA PRO A 621 19.23 1.09 -6.04
C PRO A 621 19.51 0.95 -7.54
N PHE A 622 18.64 1.55 -8.35
CA PHE A 622 18.84 1.80 -9.79
C PHE A 622 18.61 3.28 -10.06
N THR A 623 19.30 3.81 -11.05
CA THR A 623 19.04 5.16 -11.55
C THR A 623 18.36 5.07 -12.91
N LEU A 624 17.25 5.80 -13.06
CA LEU A 624 16.44 5.88 -14.27
C LEU A 624 16.43 7.34 -14.73
N ALA A 625 16.90 7.61 -15.93
CA ALA A 625 16.83 8.90 -16.57
C ALA A 625 15.76 8.89 -17.66
N ILE A 626 14.85 9.87 -17.63
CA ILE A 626 13.72 10.01 -18.56
C ILE A 626 13.80 11.41 -19.17
N ASN A 627 13.91 11.47 -20.50
CA ASN A 627 13.67 12.68 -21.26
C ASN A 627 12.25 12.64 -21.82
N PHE A 628 11.53 13.74 -21.68
CA PHE A 628 10.13 13.84 -22.08
C PHE A 628 9.87 15.12 -22.86
N ASP A 629 9.45 14.97 -24.13
CA ASP A 629 8.99 16.09 -24.96
C ASP A 629 7.46 16.20 -24.93
N PRO A 630 6.88 17.14 -24.18
CA PRO A 630 5.43 17.30 -24.06
C PRO A 630 4.74 17.86 -25.35
N LYS A 631 5.47 18.11 -26.40
CA LYS A 631 4.94 18.58 -27.68
C LYS A 631 4.57 17.43 -28.63
N GLN A 632 5.04 16.23 -28.31
CA GLN A 632 4.75 15.04 -29.11
C GLN A 632 3.38 14.45 -28.73
N ASP A 633 2.64 14.00 -29.71
CA ASP A 633 1.31 13.40 -29.53
C ASP A 633 1.38 11.87 -29.25
N ASN A 634 2.54 11.24 -29.52
CA ASN A 634 2.79 9.80 -29.32
C ASN A 634 3.86 9.60 -28.26
N ILE A 635 3.60 8.72 -27.29
CA ILE A 635 4.51 8.41 -26.19
C ILE A 635 5.85 7.85 -26.68
N GLU A 636 5.87 7.04 -27.75
CA GLU A 636 7.10 6.46 -28.31
C GLU A 636 8.12 7.54 -28.77
N LYS A 637 7.58 8.66 -29.28
CA LYS A 637 8.40 9.80 -29.71
C LYS A 637 8.65 10.80 -28.60
N ALA A 638 7.77 10.82 -27.60
CA ALA A 638 7.81 11.75 -26.50
C ALA A 638 8.77 11.35 -25.39
N VAL A 639 8.99 10.05 -25.19
CA VAL A 639 9.75 9.53 -24.04
C VAL A 639 10.98 8.78 -24.50
N THR A 640 12.12 9.15 -23.93
CA THR A 640 13.38 8.38 -24.04
C THR A 640 13.87 8.08 -22.64
N SER A 641 14.03 6.80 -22.31
CA SER A 641 14.42 6.37 -20.98
C SER A 641 15.65 5.47 -20.99
N GLN A 642 16.42 5.53 -19.92
CA GLN A 642 17.57 4.70 -19.67
C GLN A 642 17.62 4.30 -18.18
N CYS A 643 17.91 3.02 -17.88
CA CYS A 643 18.00 2.50 -16.53
C CYS A 643 19.35 1.79 -16.34
N VAL A 644 20.04 2.10 -15.25
CA VAL A 644 21.26 1.40 -14.85
C VAL A 644 21.22 0.99 -13.39
N LEU A 645 21.95 -0.08 -13.06
CA LEU A 645 22.17 -0.50 -11.68
C LEU A 645 23.07 0.51 -10.96
N GLY A 646 22.71 0.85 -9.73
CA GLY A 646 23.46 1.75 -8.87
C GLY A 646 22.89 3.15 -8.79
N GLU A 647 23.65 4.02 -8.14
CA GLU A 647 23.20 5.36 -7.77
C GLU A 647 23.87 6.47 -8.60
N ASN A 648 24.71 6.11 -9.56
CA ASN A 648 25.48 7.05 -10.34
C ASN A 648 24.68 7.61 -11.51
N TYR A 649 24.66 8.93 -11.68
CA TYR A 649 24.01 9.59 -12.81
C TYR A 649 25.00 10.15 -13.83
N SER A 650 26.28 10.05 -13.61
CA SER A 650 27.31 10.46 -14.59
C SER A 650 27.20 9.69 -15.91
N SER A 651 26.74 8.43 -15.85
CA SER A 651 26.43 7.61 -17.02
C SER A 651 25.33 8.17 -17.92
N PHE A 652 24.50 9.09 -17.41
CA PHE A 652 23.41 9.74 -18.15
C PHE A 652 23.71 11.19 -18.54
N SER A 653 24.93 11.69 -18.27
CA SER A 653 25.25 13.10 -18.43
C SER A 653 24.96 13.63 -19.85
N GLU A 654 25.23 12.85 -20.88
CA GLU A 654 24.97 13.22 -22.28
C GLU A 654 23.47 13.27 -22.58
N GLN A 655 22.70 12.23 -22.18
CA GLN A 655 21.26 12.16 -22.35
C GLN A 655 20.57 13.31 -21.63
N ILE A 656 20.92 13.55 -20.36
CA ILE A 656 20.37 14.62 -19.54
C ILE A 656 20.72 15.98 -20.14
N SER A 657 21.97 16.20 -20.57
CA SER A 657 22.41 17.45 -21.16
C SER A 657 21.69 17.79 -22.48
N ALA A 658 21.41 16.77 -23.29
CA ALA A 658 20.59 16.93 -24.50
C ALA A 658 19.15 17.31 -24.14
N GLY A 659 18.54 16.61 -23.20
CA GLY A 659 17.14 16.84 -22.80
C GLY A 659 16.90 18.20 -22.12
N VAL A 660 17.83 18.68 -21.29
CA VAL A 660 17.68 19.97 -20.57
C VAL A 660 17.50 21.14 -21.52
N LYS A 661 18.03 21.08 -22.76
CA LYS A 661 17.93 22.18 -23.76
C LYS A 661 16.51 22.35 -24.29
N SER A 662 15.81 21.26 -24.62
CA SER A 662 14.53 21.30 -25.38
C SER A 662 13.39 20.57 -24.72
N GLU A 663 13.66 19.59 -23.86
CA GLU A 663 12.71 18.64 -23.26
C GLU A 663 12.52 18.89 -21.75
N LEU A 664 11.73 18.04 -21.11
CA LEU A 664 11.68 17.89 -19.66
C LEU A 664 12.51 16.67 -19.28
N VAL A 665 13.38 16.83 -18.30
CA VAL A 665 14.23 15.75 -17.80
C VAL A 665 13.78 15.34 -16.42
N PHE A 666 13.70 14.03 -16.18
CA PHE A 666 13.44 13.44 -14.87
C PHE A 666 14.53 12.42 -14.56
N VAL A 667 15.12 12.55 -13.40
CA VAL A 667 16.06 11.56 -12.85
C VAL A 667 15.40 10.90 -11.65
N MET A 668 15.20 9.60 -11.74
CA MET A 668 14.49 8.82 -10.73
C MET A 668 15.43 7.82 -10.07
N ARG A 669 15.23 7.58 -8.79
CA ARG A 669 15.87 6.49 -8.05
C ARG A 669 14.85 5.39 -7.81
N LEU A 670 15.10 4.20 -8.38
CA LEU A 670 14.33 3.01 -8.11
C LEU A 670 15.03 2.19 -7.01
N TYR A 671 14.37 2.02 -5.88
CA TYR A 671 14.79 1.11 -4.81
C TYR A 671 14.01 -0.20 -4.92
N LEU A 672 14.68 -1.27 -5.38
CA LEU A 672 14.05 -2.54 -5.65
C LEU A 672 14.30 -3.53 -4.52
N SER A 673 13.23 -4.03 -3.93
CA SER A 673 13.23 -5.02 -2.85
C SER A 673 12.63 -6.35 -3.30
N ARG A 674 13.20 -7.46 -2.87
CA ARG A 674 12.60 -8.78 -3.03
C ARG A 674 11.40 -8.92 -2.10
N THR A 675 10.32 -9.56 -2.56
CA THR A 675 9.13 -9.85 -1.75
C THR A 675 9.11 -11.30 -1.27
N GLY A 676 8.30 -11.57 -0.25
CA GLY A 676 7.95 -12.91 0.20
C GLY A 676 6.56 -13.32 -0.28
N ARG A 677 6.02 -14.38 0.33
CA ARG A 677 4.65 -14.84 0.08
C ARG A 677 3.62 -13.79 0.53
N PRO A 678 2.46 -13.70 -0.14
CA PRO A 678 1.38 -12.85 0.30
C PRO A 678 0.85 -13.30 1.66
N ASP A 679 0.40 -12.35 2.47
CA ASP A 679 -0.36 -12.66 3.69
C ASP A 679 -1.84 -12.81 3.32
N THR A 680 -2.23 -14.04 3.01
CA THR A 680 -3.61 -14.37 2.65
C THR A 680 -4.57 -14.26 3.84
N ASP A 681 -4.07 -14.38 5.09
CA ASP A 681 -4.90 -14.19 6.28
C ASP A 681 -5.41 -12.75 6.40
N TYR A 682 -4.61 -11.77 5.94
CA TYR A 682 -5.00 -10.37 5.88
C TYR A 682 -6.19 -10.09 4.95
N LEU A 683 -6.32 -10.90 3.89
CA LEU A 683 -7.39 -10.79 2.87
C LEU A 683 -8.48 -11.85 3.04
N SER A 684 -8.40 -12.68 4.07
CA SER A 684 -9.21 -13.90 4.18
C SER A 684 -10.72 -13.66 4.19
N ASN A 685 -11.18 -12.56 4.79
CA ASN A 685 -12.62 -12.25 4.83
C ASN A 685 -13.15 -11.86 3.46
N GLU A 686 -12.42 -10.99 2.76
CA GLU A 686 -12.78 -10.52 1.42
C GLU A 686 -12.67 -11.65 0.39
N LEU A 687 -11.58 -12.43 0.41
CA LEU A 687 -11.40 -13.57 -0.49
C LEU A 687 -12.47 -14.64 -0.30
N LYS A 688 -12.85 -14.94 0.95
CA LYS A 688 -13.97 -15.84 1.24
C LYS A 688 -15.28 -15.34 0.67
N TYR A 689 -15.56 -14.06 0.82
CA TYR A 689 -16.78 -13.47 0.28
C TYR A 689 -16.78 -13.50 -1.26
N VAL A 690 -15.68 -13.12 -1.90
CA VAL A 690 -15.55 -13.19 -3.36
C VAL A 690 -15.69 -14.63 -3.85
N SER A 691 -15.07 -15.60 -3.19
CA SER A 691 -15.13 -17.02 -3.60
C SER A 691 -16.52 -17.62 -3.51
N GLN A 692 -17.40 -17.12 -2.62
CA GLN A 692 -18.79 -17.57 -2.53
C GLN A 692 -19.61 -17.26 -3.78
N TYR A 693 -19.27 -16.20 -4.52
CA TYR A 693 -20.01 -15.72 -5.69
C TYR A 693 -19.22 -15.82 -7.01
N ALA A 694 -17.90 -15.81 -6.94
CA ALA A 694 -17.02 -15.81 -8.10
C ALA A 694 -15.65 -16.42 -7.76
N MET A 695 -15.60 -17.75 -7.55
CA MET A 695 -14.39 -18.47 -7.15
C MET A 695 -13.21 -18.25 -8.11
N HIS A 696 -13.47 -18.22 -9.43
CA HIS A 696 -12.45 -17.95 -10.45
C HIS A 696 -11.77 -16.59 -10.22
N LYS A 697 -12.54 -15.52 -9.93
CA LYS A 697 -11.97 -14.19 -9.66
C LYS A 697 -11.12 -14.15 -8.39
N ALA A 698 -11.53 -14.89 -7.35
CA ALA A 698 -10.73 -15.02 -6.14
C ALA A 698 -9.39 -15.72 -6.45
N LYS A 699 -9.44 -16.79 -7.24
CA LYS A 699 -8.25 -17.53 -7.67
C LYS A 699 -7.32 -16.68 -8.54
N ASP A 700 -7.86 -15.95 -9.53
CA ASP A 700 -7.08 -15.05 -10.39
C ASP A 700 -6.34 -13.98 -9.58
N ILE A 701 -7.00 -13.41 -8.54
CA ILE A 701 -6.37 -12.45 -7.65
C ILE A 701 -5.26 -13.11 -6.82
N GLU A 702 -5.52 -14.28 -6.24
CA GLU A 702 -4.51 -15.02 -5.48
C GLU A 702 -3.30 -15.33 -6.36
N GLU A 703 -3.48 -15.83 -7.56
CA GLU A 703 -2.41 -16.11 -8.53
C GLU A 703 -1.61 -14.85 -8.86
N ALA A 704 -2.29 -13.73 -9.13
CA ALA A 704 -1.63 -12.45 -9.39
C ALA A 704 -0.80 -11.98 -8.19
N LEU A 705 -1.31 -12.14 -6.96
CA LEU A 705 -0.58 -11.79 -5.75
C LEU A 705 0.63 -12.73 -5.50
N TRP A 706 0.48 -14.02 -5.79
CA TRP A 706 1.59 -14.98 -5.68
C TRP A 706 2.69 -14.74 -6.72
N ALA A 707 2.36 -14.17 -7.88
CA ALA A 707 3.32 -13.80 -8.91
C ALA A 707 4.21 -12.62 -8.48
N VAL A 708 3.77 -11.76 -7.53
CA VAL A 708 4.57 -10.62 -7.05
C VAL A 708 5.84 -11.10 -6.39
N SER A 709 6.97 -10.82 -7.00
CA SER A 709 8.28 -11.29 -6.58
C SER A 709 9.26 -10.16 -6.24
N GLY A 710 8.96 -8.94 -6.65
CA GLY A 710 9.72 -7.75 -6.34
C GLY A 710 8.83 -6.51 -6.25
N VAL A 711 9.25 -5.55 -5.42
CA VAL A 711 8.59 -4.25 -5.27
C VAL A 711 9.63 -3.15 -5.41
N GLY A 712 9.37 -2.22 -6.31
CA GLY A 712 10.14 -1.01 -6.53
C GLY A 712 9.47 0.22 -5.92
N ASP A 713 10.28 1.03 -5.25
CA ASP A 713 9.91 2.35 -4.75
C ASP A 713 10.66 3.39 -5.58
N ILE A 714 9.97 4.10 -6.50
CA ILE A 714 10.60 5.04 -7.44
C ILE A 714 10.40 6.46 -6.94
N VAL A 715 11.51 7.14 -6.67
CA VAL A 715 11.58 8.48 -6.10
C VAL A 715 12.17 9.46 -7.11
N ASP A 716 11.52 10.61 -7.32
CA ASP A 716 12.06 11.70 -8.14
C ASP A 716 13.21 12.40 -7.39
N ILE A 717 14.41 12.38 -7.96
CA ILE A 717 15.61 13.04 -7.45
C ILE A 717 16.14 14.10 -8.44
N THR A 718 15.34 14.50 -9.41
CA THR A 718 15.74 15.33 -10.55
C THR A 718 16.52 16.57 -10.15
N ASP A 719 15.96 17.39 -9.24
CA ASP A 719 16.56 18.68 -8.92
C ASP A 719 17.90 18.53 -8.20
N GLU A 720 18.09 17.44 -7.42
CA GLU A 720 19.38 17.14 -6.80
C GLU A 720 20.37 16.64 -7.85
N ALA A 721 19.99 15.68 -8.67
CA ALA A 721 20.84 15.13 -9.71
C ALA A 721 21.34 16.19 -10.69
N LEU A 722 20.46 17.10 -11.15
CA LEU A 722 20.84 18.18 -12.06
C LEU A 722 21.82 19.18 -11.42
N SER A 723 21.83 19.33 -10.09
CA SER A 723 22.77 20.22 -9.40
C SER A 723 24.22 19.71 -9.39
N HIS A 724 24.42 18.42 -9.67
CA HIS A 724 25.73 17.76 -9.65
C HIS A 724 26.36 17.56 -11.04
N LEU A 725 25.56 17.72 -12.08
CA LEU A 725 26.03 17.64 -13.45
C LEU A 725 26.58 18.99 -13.91
N GLU A 726 27.62 18.97 -14.77
CA GLU A 726 28.20 20.18 -15.37
C GLU A 726 27.25 20.72 -16.45
N LEU A 727 26.09 21.23 -16.02
CA LEU A 727 25.06 21.79 -16.89
C LEU A 727 25.04 23.32 -16.84
N ASP A 728 24.62 23.97 -17.95
CA ASP A 728 24.33 25.39 -17.95
C ASP A 728 23.17 25.71 -17.00
N GLN A 729 23.42 26.43 -15.93
CA GLN A 729 22.48 26.81 -14.90
C GLN A 729 21.25 27.58 -15.44
N LYS A 730 21.44 28.37 -16.54
CA LYS A 730 20.33 29.05 -17.21
C LYS A 730 19.38 28.05 -17.88
N GLN A 731 19.93 27.05 -18.55
CA GLN A 731 19.14 25.97 -19.19
C GLN A 731 18.40 25.16 -18.17
N VAL A 732 19.05 24.79 -17.07
CA VAL A 732 18.42 24.05 -15.94
C VAL A 732 17.25 24.86 -15.35
N ALA A 733 17.45 26.16 -15.12
CA ALA A 733 16.38 27.03 -14.61
C ALA A 733 15.22 27.20 -15.61
N GLN A 734 15.48 27.24 -16.91
CA GLN A 734 14.45 27.28 -17.94
C GLN A 734 13.68 25.97 -18.02
N MET A 735 14.36 24.84 -17.96
CA MET A 735 13.72 23.52 -17.90
C MET A 735 12.84 23.39 -16.66
N GLY A 736 13.32 23.82 -15.49
CA GLY A 736 12.53 23.84 -14.27
C GLY A 736 11.24 24.67 -14.39
N ARG A 737 11.29 25.86 -15.05
CA ARG A 737 10.07 26.63 -15.34
C ARG A 737 9.13 25.92 -16.29
N ARG A 738 9.63 25.24 -17.35
CA ARG A 738 8.82 24.44 -18.27
C ARG A 738 8.15 23.28 -17.53
N LYS A 739 8.91 22.57 -16.66
CA LYS A 739 8.39 21.48 -15.81
C LYS A 739 7.22 21.95 -14.94
N LEU A 740 7.37 23.08 -14.25
CA LEU A 740 6.31 23.64 -13.40
C LEU A 740 5.07 24.03 -14.21
N LEU A 741 5.24 24.69 -15.35
CA LEU A 741 4.13 25.06 -16.22
C LEU A 741 3.39 23.84 -16.75
N TRP A 742 4.10 22.77 -17.12
CA TRP A 742 3.51 21.55 -17.60
C TRP A 742 2.73 20.82 -16.50
N LEU A 743 3.31 20.65 -15.31
CA LEU A 743 2.65 20.02 -14.17
C LEU A 743 1.37 20.75 -13.73
N ASN A 744 1.33 22.08 -13.87
CA ASN A 744 0.17 22.88 -13.51
C ASN A 744 -0.95 22.86 -14.57
N ARG A 745 -0.68 22.47 -15.82
CA ARG A 745 -1.70 22.33 -16.87
C ARG A 745 -2.54 21.06 -16.72
N LEU A 746 -2.00 20.06 -16.06
CA LEU A 746 -2.61 18.73 -15.90
C LEU A 746 -3.34 18.55 -14.56
N ARG A 747 -3.30 19.57 -13.72
CA ARG A 747 -4.09 19.69 -12.48
C ARG A 747 -5.37 20.47 -12.71
#